data_afd80c28818768bf8f44195857bf1d36
#
_entry.id   afd80c28818768bf8f44195857bf1d36
#
_cell.length_a   1.000
_cell.length_b   1.000
_cell.length_c   1.000
_cell.angle_alpha   90.00
_cell.angle_beta   90.00
_cell.angle_gamma   90.00
#
_symmetry.space_group_name_H-M   'P 1'
#
loop_
_entity.id
_entity.type
_entity.pdbx_description
1 polymer ?
#
loop_
_entity_poly.entity_id
_entity_poly.type
_entity_poly.pdbx_seq_one_letter_code
_entity_poly.pdbx_strand_id
1 'polypeptide(L)'
;MRSISYTIDDTGIAVMTINTPGRAVNVLDQESFLSLEEFLNKIDREFDMLESSDEIRAVVIASSKDGSFIHGADPGEYLNFTLADEGRSYSLKAQEISEKIENSRAPFVAAIGGSCLGLGLELAIACKYRVAVNNQKTALGLNQIDFGIIPCAGGVLRLAKLIGTKETLDLILSGEVLDADHSKRKGLLDEVVPEEYLLSIARKRADELSSKDFKPRRFRFGGMTNVLIKENPVSRRMYFDKAKKEIKESRELYLTASRMAIEALEIGAASFNRGLHVESVYFGELAVTGYSRQLIRSSMAIDEVRNDIRFTKAGHKTRKTAGKIALVGEETRGAGIACLAAENGIRVRIKSGDLAGAAKNMKECYEFFMEKVANHETAGLGAEKMLDLISASSDYTGFKRADIVIETAGEDLDVKRGILKDVESLMGGDYIYVSNSFALPVELIAGASKKPDRVVGMRIPGSVHDTELMEVAVAEGTSQETVAELIEFAKSLGKIPLVVKNKAGFYTTRIQLAYFNEALHLLEEGIGAQHIEDAMTQFGFPEGPLSAMDEIGLDLIQKGSQIVFRQSAERMKPLSLLDRMIEDGRDGARSGRGFYRYGRDEKRLDRSLHKLLALEEEDSESISQEYIQDRLVLAMVNEAMLCLQDEVIGSAREGDVGALLGLGFPTYRGGPFRYVDSAGAGEILKKLHNLSVRYGTRYTPPVILKNAAVGGNKFYEN
;
A
#
# COMPACT_ATOMS: atom_id res chain seq x y z
N MET A 1 -25.83 13.45 -12.44
CA MET A 1 -26.50 13.29 -11.14
C MET A 1 -25.67 14.08 -10.14
N ARG A 2 -26.28 14.87 -9.27
CA ARG A 2 -25.52 15.64 -8.25
C ARG A 2 -24.86 14.68 -7.26
N SER A 3 -23.63 14.97 -6.86
CA SER A 3 -22.87 14.18 -5.87
C SER A 3 -23.47 14.26 -4.46
N ILE A 4 -24.34 15.26 -4.18
CA ILE A 4 -24.97 15.48 -2.89
C ILE A 4 -26.46 15.71 -3.08
N SER A 5 -27.26 14.98 -2.28
CA SER A 5 -28.70 15.15 -2.17
C SER A 5 -29.10 15.22 -0.69
N TYR A 6 -30.28 15.76 -0.38
CA TYR A 6 -30.80 15.76 0.99
C TYR A 6 -32.32 15.57 1.03
N THR A 7 -32.79 15.06 2.14
CA THR A 7 -34.23 14.92 2.49
C THR A 7 -34.43 15.46 3.89
N ILE A 8 -35.55 16.16 4.12
CA ILE A 8 -35.93 16.67 5.44
C ILE A 8 -37.12 15.86 5.92
N ASP A 9 -37.10 15.37 7.14
CA ASP A 9 -38.20 14.64 7.75
C ASP A 9 -39.15 15.56 8.53
N ASP A 10 -40.27 14.98 9.00
CA ASP A 10 -41.35 15.73 9.71
C ASP A 10 -40.86 16.35 11.03
N THR A 11 -39.68 15.96 11.51
CA THR A 11 -39.06 16.51 12.73
C THR A 11 -38.09 17.66 12.45
N GLY A 12 -37.89 18.03 11.17
CA GLY A 12 -36.93 19.05 10.75
C GLY A 12 -35.47 18.56 10.72
N ILE A 13 -35.24 17.23 10.72
CA ILE A 13 -33.90 16.68 10.56
C ILE A 13 -33.61 16.45 9.08
N ALA A 14 -32.60 17.16 8.55
CA ALA A 14 -32.11 16.96 7.20
C ALA A 14 -31.10 15.80 7.15
N VAL A 15 -31.33 14.82 6.26
CA VAL A 15 -30.31 13.79 5.95
C VAL A 15 -29.68 14.16 4.62
N MET A 16 -28.43 14.61 4.67
CA MET A 16 -27.60 14.88 3.52
C MET A 16 -26.88 13.59 3.12
N THR A 17 -27.12 13.12 1.90
CA THR A 17 -26.54 11.90 1.36
C THR A 17 -25.52 12.21 0.29
N ILE A 18 -24.28 11.71 0.50
CA ILE A 18 -23.18 11.82 -0.45
C ILE A 18 -23.14 10.58 -1.34
N ASN A 19 -23.05 10.79 -2.66
CA ASN A 19 -22.99 9.74 -3.67
C ASN A 19 -22.21 10.23 -4.89
N THR A 20 -20.90 10.03 -4.92
CA THR A 20 -20.07 10.38 -6.08
C THR A 20 -20.40 9.45 -7.26
N PRO A 21 -20.95 9.97 -8.39
CA PRO A 21 -21.36 9.12 -9.51
C PRO A 21 -20.20 8.36 -10.13
N GLY A 22 -20.41 7.11 -10.54
CA GLY A 22 -19.45 6.31 -11.30
C GLY A 22 -18.22 5.83 -10.52
N ARG A 23 -18.12 6.12 -9.23
CA ARG A 23 -17.01 5.67 -8.36
C ARG A 23 -17.49 4.64 -7.32
N ALA A 24 -16.61 3.72 -6.95
CA ALA A 24 -16.89 2.74 -5.89
C ALA A 24 -16.97 3.39 -4.50
N VAL A 25 -16.18 4.43 -4.26
CA VAL A 25 -16.14 5.21 -3.01
C VAL A 25 -16.58 6.65 -3.23
N ASN A 26 -16.99 7.34 -2.17
CA ASN A 26 -17.24 8.76 -2.23
C ASN A 26 -15.93 9.55 -2.11
N VAL A 27 -15.74 10.51 -3.02
CA VAL A 27 -14.69 11.51 -2.95
C VAL A 27 -15.31 12.90 -3.07
N LEU A 28 -14.64 13.91 -2.49
CA LEU A 28 -15.05 15.29 -2.61
C LEU A 28 -14.25 15.96 -3.73
N ASP A 29 -14.95 16.45 -4.70
CA ASP A 29 -14.48 17.21 -5.84
C ASP A 29 -15.04 18.64 -5.81
N GLN A 30 -14.70 19.46 -6.78
CA GLN A 30 -15.17 20.84 -6.88
C GLN A 30 -16.72 20.93 -6.96
N GLU A 31 -17.39 19.98 -7.63
CA GLU A 31 -18.86 19.92 -7.68
C GLU A 31 -19.46 19.64 -6.31
N SER A 32 -18.82 18.78 -5.53
CA SER A 32 -19.20 18.46 -4.15
C SER A 32 -19.09 19.71 -3.25
N PHE A 33 -18.02 20.51 -3.40
CA PHE A 33 -17.87 21.75 -2.65
C PHE A 33 -18.97 22.77 -2.98
N LEU A 34 -19.30 22.95 -4.26
CA LEU A 34 -20.38 23.83 -4.68
C LEU A 34 -21.73 23.39 -4.11
N SER A 35 -22.00 22.08 -4.15
CA SER A 35 -23.24 21.51 -3.60
C SER A 35 -23.33 21.65 -2.08
N LEU A 36 -22.22 21.47 -1.36
CA LEU A 36 -22.15 21.72 0.09
C LEU A 36 -22.40 23.18 0.42
N GLU A 37 -21.79 24.10 -0.31
CA GLU A 37 -21.98 25.54 -0.11
C GLU A 37 -23.41 25.99 -0.37
N GLU A 38 -24.03 25.50 -1.47
CA GLU A 38 -25.45 25.78 -1.75
C GLU A 38 -26.35 25.33 -0.60
N PHE A 39 -26.09 24.14 -0.05
CA PHE A 39 -26.86 23.62 1.07
C PHE A 39 -26.64 24.40 2.37
N LEU A 40 -25.40 24.76 2.70
CA LEU A 40 -25.07 25.56 3.87
C LEU A 40 -25.70 26.95 3.79
N ASN A 41 -25.65 27.60 2.61
CA ASN A 41 -26.29 28.89 2.39
C ASN A 41 -27.83 28.80 2.44
N LYS A 42 -28.42 27.64 2.14
CA LYS A 42 -29.85 27.39 2.33
C LYS A 42 -30.20 27.37 3.81
N ILE A 43 -29.43 26.62 4.63
CA ILE A 43 -29.61 26.60 6.07
C ILE A 43 -29.59 28.01 6.66
N ASP A 44 -28.57 28.80 6.31
CA ASP A 44 -28.44 30.15 6.83
C ASP A 44 -29.64 31.01 6.46
N ARG A 45 -30.15 30.93 5.22
CA ARG A 45 -31.33 31.65 4.75
C ARG A 45 -32.63 31.23 5.47
N GLU A 46 -32.83 29.95 5.71
CA GLU A 46 -34.01 29.40 6.41
C GLU A 46 -34.04 29.90 7.87
N PHE A 47 -32.90 29.97 8.53
CA PHE A 47 -32.80 30.52 9.88
C PHE A 47 -33.03 32.07 9.96
N ASP A 48 -32.77 32.77 8.87
CA ASP A 48 -33.01 34.25 8.82
C ASP A 48 -34.44 34.61 8.49
N MET A 49 -35.23 33.68 7.89
CA MET A 49 -36.64 33.83 7.60
C MET A 49 -37.50 33.33 8.78
N LEU A 50 -37.88 34.22 9.68
CA LEU A 50 -38.59 33.96 10.95
C LEU A 50 -39.97 33.26 10.85
N GLU A 51 -40.43 32.81 9.68
CA GLU A 51 -41.81 32.32 9.46
C GLU A 51 -41.89 31.02 8.60
N SER A 52 -40.81 30.24 8.37
CA SER A 52 -40.90 29.04 7.55
C SER A 52 -41.26 27.81 8.39
N SER A 53 -42.30 27.09 7.99
CA SER A 53 -42.72 25.80 8.59
C SER A 53 -41.76 24.66 8.37
N ASP A 54 -40.68 24.84 7.58
CA ASP A 54 -39.72 23.84 7.14
C ASP A 54 -38.30 24.11 7.71
N GLU A 55 -38.21 24.56 8.93
CA GLU A 55 -36.93 24.86 9.60
C GLU A 55 -36.06 23.61 9.77
N ILE A 56 -34.83 23.62 9.18
CA ILE A 56 -33.85 22.56 9.38
C ILE A 56 -33.25 22.72 10.78
N ARG A 57 -33.68 21.84 11.71
CA ARG A 57 -33.24 21.86 13.12
C ARG A 57 -31.88 21.21 13.33
N ALA A 58 -31.54 20.20 12.56
CA ALA A 58 -30.25 19.50 12.59
C ALA A 58 -29.98 18.80 11.26
N VAL A 59 -28.71 18.44 11.02
CA VAL A 59 -28.27 17.79 9.79
C VAL A 59 -27.51 16.50 10.11
N VAL A 60 -27.82 15.42 9.43
CA VAL A 60 -27.05 14.17 9.41
C VAL A 60 -26.34 14.05 8.06
N ILE A 61 -25.03 13.98 8.04
CA ILE A 61 -24.26 13.65 6.83
C ILE A 61 -24.10 12.15 6.76
N ALA A 62 -24.54 11.54 5.66
CA ALA A 62 -24.48 10.10 5.43
C ALA A 62 -23.98 9.78 4.01
N SER A 63 -23.67 8.52 3.78
CA SER A 63 -23.26 7.99 2.48
C SER A 63 -24.31 7.02 1.94
N SER A 64 -24.52 7.00 0.62
CA SER A 64 -25.31 5.96 -0.05
C SER A 64 -24.48 4.74 -0.49
N LYS A 65 -23.16 4.76 -0.28
CA LYS A 65 -22.25 3.69 -0.70
C LYS A 65 -21.88 2.81 0.47
N ASP A 66 -21.96 1.50 0.24
CA ASP A 66 -21.53 0.51 1.20
C ASP A 66 -20.01 0.62 1.47
N GLY A 67 -19.64 0.61 2.76
CA GLY A 67 -18.25 0.63 3.19
C GLY A 67 -17.48 1.93 2.89
N SER A 68 -18.16 3.00 2.47
CA SER A 68 -17.54 4.30 2.26
C SER A 68 -18.40 5.41 2.85
N PHE A 69 -17.80 6.24 3.72
CA PHE A 69 -18.40 7.53 4.09
C PHE A 69 -17.90 8.59 3.09
N ILE A 70 -16.68 9.07 3.27
CA ILE A 70 -15.96 9.96 2.34
C ILE A 70 -14.49 9.55 2.38
N HIS A 71 -13.98 9.05 1.25
CA HIS A 71 -12.62 8.52 1.14
C HIS A 71 -11.55 9.61 0.98
N GLY A 72 -11.93 10.88 1.00
CA GLY A 72 -11.06 12.04 0.89
C GLY A 72 -11.47 12.97 -0.24
N ALA A 73 -10.56 13.85 -0.66
CA ALA A 73 -10.70 14.62 -1.88
C ALA A 73 -10.40 13.75 -3.10
N ASP A 74 -10.81 14.21 -4.29
CA ASP A 74 -10.32 13.62 -5.55
C ASP A 74 -8.85 14.04 -5.76
N PRO A 75 -7.88 13.10 -5.64
CA PRO A 75 -6.47 13.45 -5.78
C PRO A 75 -6.12 13.96 -7.19
N GLY A 76 -6.92 13.60 -8.22
CA GLY A 76 -6.76 14.11 -9.57
C GLY A 76 -6.92 15.63 -9.68
N GLU A 77 -7.73 16.26 -8.81
CA GLU A 77 -7.88 17.72 -8.79
C GLU A 77 -6.58 18.43 -8.36
N TYR A 78 -5.82 17.83 -7.46
CA TYR A 78 -4.55 18.39 -7.01
C TYR A 78 -3.49 18.42 -8.13
N LEU A 79 -3.57 17.52 -9.08
CA LEU A 79 -2.68 17.50 -10.25
C LEU A 79 -2.95 18.67 -11.23
N ASN A 80 -4.12 19.29 -11.17
CA ASN A 80 -4.49 20.45 -11.99
C ASN A 80 -3.89 21.75 -11.48
N PHE A 81 -3.46 21.82 -10.21
CA PHE A 81 -2.83 23.03 -9.67
C PHE A 81 -1.48 23.25 -10.35
N THR A 82 -1.30 24.43 -10.92
CA THR A 82 -0.05 24.87 -11.56
C THR A 82 0.71 25.87 -10.69
N LEU A 83 0.00 26.60 -9.85
CA LEU A 83 0.51 27.60 -8.92
C LEU A 83 0.10 27.28 -7.48
N ALA A 84 0.97 27.58 -6.52
CA ALA A 84 0.69 27.39 -5.09
C ALA A 84 -0.59 28.12 -4.63
N ASP A 85 -0.89 29.29 -5.22
CA ASP A 85 -2.09 30.08 -4.90
C ASP A 85 -3.39 29.37 -5.30
N GLU A 86 -3.38 28.48 -6.30
CA GLU A 86 -4.56 27.67 -6.67
C GLU A 86 -4.85 26.64 -5.58
N GLY A 87 -3.82 25.90 -5.12
CA GLY A 87 -3.95 24.98 -4.00
C GLY A 87 -4.34 25.69 -2.70
N ARG A 88 -3.76 26.87 -2.43
CA ARG A 88 -4.15 27.69 -1.29
C ARG A 88 -5.61 28.11 -1.35
N SER A 89 -6.10 28.52 -2.52
CA SER A 89 -7.51 28.92 -2.71
C SER A 89 -8.46 27.75 -2.47
N TYR A 90 -8.08 26.55 -2.93
CA TYR A 90 -8.79 25.31 -2.63
C TYR A 90 -8.87 25.05 -1.13
N SER A 91 -7.74 25.14 -0.42
CA SER A 91 -7.68 24.96 1.03
C SER A 91 -8.54 25.99 1.77
N LEU A 92 -8.47 27.27 1.40
CA LEU A 92 -9.30 28.33 2.00
C LEU A 92 -10.80 28.04 1.84
N LYS A 93 -11.21 27.52 0.67
CA LYS A 93 -12.60 27.13 0.43
C LYS A 93 -13.02 25.94 1.30
N ALA A 94 -12.17 24.92 1.42
CA ALA A 94 -12.42 23.77 2.29
C ALA A 94 -12.48 24.18 3.77
N GLN A 95 -11.64 25.11 4.20
CA GLN A 95 -11.67 25.68 5.56
C GLN A 95 -12.98 26.45 5.82
N GLU A 96 -13.44 27.28 4.86
CA GLU A 96 -14.70 28.01 4.94
C GLU A 96 -15.90 27.07 5.11
N ILE A 97 -15.96 25.99 4.32
CA ILE A 97 -17.02 24.96 4.44
C ILE A 97 -16.99 24.30 5.81
N SER A 98 -15.80 23.89 6.26
CA SER A 98 -15.62 23.28 7.59
C SER A 98 -16.01 24.23 8.71
N GLU A 99 -15.69 25.53 8.59
CA GLU A 99 -16.07 26.55 9.56
C GLU A 99 -17.59 26.80 9.58
N LYS A 100 -18.25 26.82 8.43
CA LYS A 100 -19.72 26.91 8.35
C LYS A 100 -20.39 25.71 9.00
N ILE A 101 -19.89 24.48 8.80
CA ILE A 101 -20.39 23.27 9.48
C ILE A 101 -20.16 23.37 10.99
N GLU A 102 -18.95 23.74 11.43
CA GLU A 102 -18.60 23.86 12.85
C GLU A 102 -19.48 24.89 13.58
N ASN A 103 -19.78 26.00 12.94
CA ASN A 103 -20.51 27.14 13.53
C ASN A 103 -21.98 27.20 13.13
N SER A 104 -22.50 26.24 12.36
CA SER A 104 -23.90 26.19 11.95
C SER A 104 -24.86 26.22 13.14
N ARG A 105 -25.97 26.96 12.98
CA ARG A 105 -27.07 26.96 13.94
C ARG A 105 -27.75 25.60 14.01
N ALA A 106 -27.91 24.90 12.88
CA ALA A 106 -28.32 23.52 12.83
C ALA A 106 -27.10 22.61 13.08
N PRO A 107 -27.03 21.85 14.19
CA PRO A 107 -25.88 20.99 14.48
C PRO A 107 -25.76 19.87 13.45
N PHE A 108 -24.53 19.60 13.02
CA PHE A 108 -24.19 18.51 12.10
C PHE A 108 -23.74 17.27 12.85
N VAL A 109 -24.22 16.10 12.41
CA VAL A 109 -23.82 14.77 12.87
C VAL A 109 -23.27 13.98 11.68
N ALA A 110 -22.07 13.42 11.80
CA ALA A 110 -21.49 12.53 10.80
C ALA A 110 -21.92 11.08 11.10
N ALA A 111 -22.59 10.43 10.14
CA ALA A 111 -22.98 9.02 10.17
C ALA A 111 -22.02 8.21 9.28
N ILE A 112 -20.97 7.65 9.90
CA ILE A 112 -19.82 7.07 9.22
C ILE A 112 -20.03 5.56 9.03
N GLY A 113 -20.43 5.16 7.82
CA GLY A 113 -20.70 3.76 7.46
C GLY A 113 -19.51 3.00 6.86
N GLY A 114 -18.31 3.60 6.85
CA GLY A 114 -17.13 2.97 6.24
C GLY A 114 -15.94 3.92 6.23
N SER A 115 -15.12 3.90 5.17
CA SER A 115 -13.90 4.72 5.05
C SER A 115 -14.20 6.22 5.17
N CYS A 116 -13.48 6.89 6.06
CA CYS A 116 -13.56 8.32 6.38
C CYS A 116 -12.13 8.88 6.46
N LEU A 117 -11.54 9.22 5.32
CA LEU A 117 -10.13 9.53 5.19
C LEU A 117 -9.91 10.97 4.71
N GLY A 118 -8.74 11.51 5.02
CA GLY A 118 -8.29 12.82 4.54
C GLY A 118 -9.35 13.89 4.73
N LEU A 119 -9.75 14.57 3.65
CA LEU A 119 -10.77 15.65 3.67
C LEU A 119 -12.12 15.16 4.21
N GLY A 120 -12.45 13.85 4.05
CA GLY A 120 -13.66 13.27 4.64
C GLY A 120 -13.63 13.27 6.17
N LEU A 121 -12.49 12.96 6.76
CA LEU A 121 -12.31 13.04 8.20
C LEU A 121 -12.27 14.52 8.66
N GLU A 122 -11.65 15.41 7.88
CA GLU A 122 -11.64 16.85 8.20
C GLU A 122 -13.06 17.42 8.30
N LEU A 123 -13.97 17.05 7.39
CA LEU A 123 -15.38 17.42 7.49
C LEU A 123 -16.09 16.75 8.67
N ALA A 124 -15.81 15.48 8.95
CA ALA A 124 -16.40 14.77 10.06
C ALA A 124 -16.00 15.38 11.42
N ILE A 125 -14.77 15.83 11.60
CA ILE A 125 -14.32 16.50 12.83
C ILE A 125 -14.86 17.94 12.97
N ALA A 126 -15.33 18.55 11.88
CA ALA A 126 -16.08 19.81 11.94
C ALA A 126 -17.52 19.62 12.46
N CYS A 127 -18.10 18.42 12.32
CA CYS A 127 -19.40 18.09 12.88
C CYS A 127 -19.40 18.08 14.41
N LYS A 128 -20.58 18.34 15.00
CA LYS A 128 -20.75 18.34 16.47
C LYS A 128 -20.65 16.93 17.06
N TYR A 129 -21.04 15.90 16.30
CA TYR A 129 -21.06 14.51 16.75
C TYR A 129 -20.71 13.54 15.62
N ARG A 130 -20.07 12.43 15.93
CA ARG A 130 -19.60 11.41 14.98
C ARG A 130 -20.03 10.03 15.47
N VAL A 131 -20.91 9.37 14.70
CA VAL A 131 -21.34 7.99 14.92
C VAL A 131 -20.74 7.12 13.82
N ALA A 132 -20.12 5.99 14.16
CA ALA A 132 -19.55 5.08 13.17
C ALA A 132 -20.03 3.64 13.37
N VAL A 133 -19.94 2.86 12.30
CA VAL A 133 -20.20 1.42 12.32
C VAL A 133 -18.95 0.67 12.74
N ASN A 134 -19.11 -0.40 13.54
CA ASN A 134 -18.01 -1.32 13.84
C ASN A 134 -17.98 -2.45 12.82
N ASN A 135 -17.28 -2.24 11.72
CA ASN A 135 -17.02 -3.26 10.71
C ASN A 135 -15.60 -3.10 10.13
N GLN A 136 -15.16 -4.09 9.35
CA GLN A 136 -13.82 -4.10 8.75
C GLN A 136 -13.59 -2.99 7.70
N LYS A 137 -14.66 -2.36 7.19
CA LYS A 137 -14.59 -1.31 6.18
C LYS A 137 -14.47 0.09 6.81
N THR A 138 -14.74 0.22 8.11
CA THR A 138 -14.65 1.50 8.82
C THR A 138 -13.19 1.81 9.15
N ALA A 139 -12.72 2.88 8.53
CA ALA A 139 -11.32 3.31 8.57
C ALA A 139 -11.27 4.85 8.64
N LEU A 140 -10.62 5.40 9.68
CA LEU A 140 -10.51 6.83 9.89
C LEU A 140 -9.04 7.27 9.94
N GLY A 141 -8.65 8.30 9.16
CA GLY A 141 -7.27 8.81 9.16
C GLY A 141 -7.10 10.11 8.40
N LEU A 142 -6.08 10.87 8.77
CA LEU A 142 -5.57 12.02 8.00
C LEU A 142 -4.29 11.59 7.27
N ASN A 143 -4.46 10.82 6.22
CA ASN A 143 -3.38 10.19 5.45
C ASN A 143 -2.82 11.07 4.32
N GLN A 144 -3.02 12.38 4.34
CA GLN A 144 -2.52 13.29 3.31
C GLN A 144 -0.99 13.30 3.22
N ILE A 145 -0.30 12.92 4.29
CA ILE A 145 1.16 12.80 4.30
C ILE A 145 1.67 11.80 3.26
N ASP A 146 0.90 10.74 2.97
CA ASP A 146 1.22 9.72 1.97
C ASP A 146 1.26 10.30 0.55
N PHE A 147 0.59 11.45 0.36
CA PHE A 147 0.60 12.22 -0.89
C PHE A 147 1.63 13.37 -0.86
N GLY A 148 2.45 13.46 0.18
CA GLY A 148 3.41 14.54 0.35
C GLY A 148 2.77 15.92 0.60
N ILE A 149 1.52 15.96 1.06
CA ILE A 149 0.77 17.15 1.43
C ILE A 149 0.31 17.07 2.90
N ILE A 150 -0.23 18.16 3.41
CA ILE A 150 -0.86 18.21 4.74
C ILE A 150 -2.38 18.36 4.62
N PRO A 151 -3.16 18.14 5.69
CA PRO A 151 -4.58 18.47 5.71
C PRO A 151 -4.85 19.90 5.26
N CYS A 152 -6.00 20.14 4.62
CA CYS A 152 -6.27 21.42 3.98
C CYS A 152 -7.53 22.14 4.47
N ALA A 153 -8.42 21.45 5.18
CA ALA A 153 -9.70 22.03 5.65
C ALA A 153 -9.69 22.42 7.14
N GLY A 154 -8.52 22.70 7.70
CA GLY A 154 -8.32 22.97 9.12
C GLY A 154 -8.18 21.69 9.95
N GLY A 155 -7.87 20.58 9.31
CA GLY A 155 -7.78 19.25 9.93
C GLY A 155 -6.71 19.16 10.99
N VAL A 156 -5.53 19.71 10.75
CA VAL A 156 -4.43 19.75 11.73
C VAL A 156 -4.88 20.37 13.05
N LEU A 157 -5.58 21.49 12.96
CA LEU A 157 -5.95 22.29 14.14
C LEU A 157 -7.22 21.80 14.82
N ARG A 158 -8.22 21.35 14.05
CA ARG A 158 -9.46 20.81 14.61
C ARG A 158 -9.22 19.48 15.29
N LEU A 159 -8.35 18.65 14.70
CA LEU A 159 -7.94 17.39 15.31
C LEU A 159 -7.24 17.62 16.66
N ALA A 160 -6.33 18.59 16.74
CA ALA A 160 -5.65 18.94 17.99
C ALA A 160 -6.59 19.50 19.06
N LYS A 161 -7.69 20.16 18.68
CA LYS A 161 -8.74 20.54 19.64
C LYS A 161 -9.53 19.32 20.12
N LEU A 162 -9.69 18.31 19.29
CA LEU A 162 -10.52 17.13 19.57
C LEU A 162 -9.77 16.10 20.44
N ILE A 163 -8.58 15.67 20.02
CA ILE A 163 -7.83 14.59 20.67
C ILE A 163 -6.52 15.03 21.35
N GLY A 164 -6.08 16.25 21.14
CA GLY A 164 -4.84 16.78 21.73
C GLY A 164 -3.67 16.84 20.75
N THR A 165 -2.65 17.63 21.11
CA THR A 165 -1.53 17.96 20.21
C THR A 165 -0.65 16.75 19.91
N LYS A 166 -0.36 15.92 20.90
CA LYS A 166 0.52 14.75 20.75
C LYS A 166 -0.10 13.73 19.82
N GLU A 167 -1.30 13.29 20.12
CA GLU A 167 -2.04 12.29 19.36
C GLU A 167 -2.31 12.77 17.91
N THR A 168 -2.48 14.07 17.76
CA THR A 168 -2.61 14.69 16.41
C THR A 168 -1.33 14.60 15.61
N LEU A 169 -0.19 14.92 16.21
CA LEU A 169 1.11 14.77 15.55
C LEU A 169 1.36 13.31 15.17
N ASP A 170 1.17 12.39 16.10
CA ASP A 170 1.38 10.96 15.86
C ASP A 170 0.54 10.49 14.64
N LEU A 171 -0.75 10.86 14.57
CA LEU A 171 -1.63 10.46 13.46
C LEU A 171 -1.28 11.13 12.12
N ILE A 172 -0.96 12.42 12.12
CA ILE A 172 -0.65 13.15 10.88
C ILE A 172 0.69 12.71 10.30
N LEU A 173 1.70 12.50 11.17
CA LEU A 173 3.05 12.16 10.73
C LEU A 173 3.20 10.69 10.31
N SER A 174 2.41 9.80 10.92
CA SER A 174 2.38 8.38 10.54
C SER A 174 1.50 8.11 9.32
N GLY A 175 0.49 8.96 9.06
CA GLY A 175 -0.58 8.65 8.10
C GLY A 175 -1.48 7.48 8.55
N GLU A 176 -1.37 7.05 9.81
CA GLU A 176 -2.07 5.89 10.34
C GLU A 176 -3.58 5.98 10.15
N VAL A 177 -4.16 4.88 9.72
CA VAL A 177 -5.60 4.71 9.55
C VAL A 177 -6.12 3.80 10.66
N LEU A 178 -7.09 4.27 11.43
CA LEU A 178 -7.63 3.62 12.61
C LEU A 178 -8.98 2.97 12.33
N ASP A 179 -9.24 1.81 12.89
CA ASP A 179 -10.57 1.21 12.95
C ASP A 179 -11.52 1.99 13.90
N ALA A 180 -12.79 1.59 13.93
CA ALA A 180 -13.82 2.27 14.73
C ALA A 180 -13.51 2.26 16.23
N ASP A 181 -13.03 1.13 16.78
CA ASP A 181 -12.78 0.98 18.22
C ASP A 181 -11.52 1.76 18.65
N HIS A 182 -10.46 1.74 17.86
CA HIS A 182 -9.26 2.57 18.11
C HIS A 182 -9.59 4.06 17.99
N SER A 183 -10.36 4.43 16.97
CA SER A 183 -10.84 5.81 16.76
C SER A 183 -11.68 6.32 17.94
N LYS A 184 -12.56 5.47 18.50
CA LYS A 184 -13.34 5.81 19.69
C LYS A 184 -12.46 5.96 20.93
N ARG A 185 -11.50 5.06 21.15
CA ARG A 185 -10.56 5.15 22.28
C ARG A 185 -9.72 6.41 22.23
N LYS A 186 -9.27 6.82 21.03
CA LYS A 186 -8.53 8.07 20.82
C LYS A 186 -9.42 9.33 20.81
N GLY A 187 -10.75 9.19 20.83
CA GLY A 187 -11.70 10.31 20.88
C GLY A 187 -12.04 10.94 19.53
N LEU A 188 -11.69 10.29 18.44
CA LEU A 188 -12.12 10.68 17.09
C LEU A 188 -13.61 10.48 16.89
N LEU A 189 -14.18 9.42 17.50
CA LEU A 189 -15.58 9.05 17.46
C LEU A 189 -16.26 9.26 18.80
N ASP A 190 -17.49 9.73 18.75
CA ASP A 190 -18.33 9.88 19.94
C ASP A 190 -19.07 8.57 20.27
N GLU A 191 -19.52 7.83 19.21
CA GLU A 191 -20.28 6.60 19.38
C GLU A 191 -19.97 5.57 18.29
N VAL A 192 -19.98 4.28 18.64
CA VAL A 192 -19.82 3.17 17.70
C VAL A 192 -21.02 2.25 17.87
N VAL A 193 -21.64 1.87 16.74
CA VAL A 193 -22.91 1.17 16.70
C VAL A 193 -22.90 0.05 15.65
N PRO A 194 -23.78 -0.97 15.74
CA PRO A 194 -24.04 -1.89 14.65
C PRO A 194 -24.59 -1.16 13.41
N GLU A 195 -24.32 -1.71 12.22
CA GLU A 195 -24.61 -1.07 10.93
C GLU A 195 -26.07 -0.70 10.75
N GLU A 196 -26.99 -1.60 11.15
CA GLU A 196 -28.43 -1.42 11.05
C GLU A 196 -28.96 -0.23 11.90
N TYR A 197 -28.22 0.22 12.90
CA TYR A 197 -28.63 1.33 13.78
C TYR A 197 -27.99 2.66 13.42
N LEU A 198 -27.04 2.73 12.47
CA LEU A 198 -26.27 3.92 12.17
C LEU A 198 -27.13 5.16 11.95
N LEU A 199 -28.05 5.12 10.97
CA LEU A 199 -28.89 6.27 10.64
C LEU A 199 -29.90 6.62 11.74
N SER A 200 -30.46 5.63 12.41
CA SER A 200 -31.43 5.85 13.48
C SER A 200 -30.78 6.52 14.70
N ILE A 201 -29.59 6.08 15.08
CA ILE A 201 -28.82 6.70 16.16
C ILE A 201 -28.33 8.08 15.76
N ALA A 202 -27.81 8.27 14.53
CA ALA A 202 -27.37 9.57 14.05
C ALA A 202 -28.49 10.62 14.07
N ARG A 203 -29.71 10.24 13.61
CA ARG A 203 -30.91 11.10 13.70
C ARG A 203 -31.29 11.42 15.13
N LYS A 204 -31.29 10.40 16.01
CA LYS A 204 -31.53 10.62 17.45
C LYS A 204 -30.56 11.61 18.06
N ARG A 205 -29.24 11.48 17.74
CA ARG A 205 -28.23 12.42 18.23
C ARG A 205 -28.41 13.82 17.63
N ALA A 206 -28.81 13.91 16.36
CA ALA A 206 -29.12 15.17 15.71
C ALA A 206 -30.29 15.91 16.40
N ASP A 207 -31.36 15.18 16.72
CA ASP A 207 -32.50 15.72 17.47
C ASP A 207 -32.12 16.16 18.89
N GLU A 208 -31.38 15.34 19.64
CA GLU A 208 -30.87 15.67 20.95
C GLU A 208 -29.96 16.91 20.94
N LEU A 209 -29.13 17.07 19.89
CA LEU A 209 -28.24 18.25 19.73
C LEU A 209 -29.00 19.52 19.37
N SER A 210 -30.14 19.42 18.66
CA SER A 210 -31.00 20.57 18.37
C SER A 210 -31.72 21.11 19.58
N SER A 211 -31.96 20.26 20.61
CA SER A 211 -32.43 20.68 21.90
C SER A 211 -31.29 21.26 22.71
N LYS A 212 -31.50 22.47 23.32
CA LYS A 212 -30.44 23.15 24.09
C LYS A 212 -29.93 22.39 25.32
N ASP A 213 -30.55 21.26 25.65
CA ASP A 213 -30.28 20.48 26.87
C ASP A 213 -29.19 19.40 26.67
N PHE A 214 -28.84 19.04 25.43
CA PHE A 214 -27.83 18.04 25.18
C PHE A 214 -26.44 18.67 24.93
N LYS A 215 -25.47 18.29 25.78
CA LYS A 215 -24.06 18.66 25.58
C LYS A 215 -23.26 17.37 25.36
N PRO A 216 -22.64 17.18 24.16
CA PRO A 216 -21.77 16.05 23.93
C PRO A 216 -20.68 15.96 25.01
N ARG A 217 -20.41 14.76 25.50
CA ARG A 217 -19.29 14.51 26.42
C ARG A 217 -17.99 14.83 25.67
N ARG A 218 -17.40 15.98 25.92
CA ARG A 218 -16.06 16.28 25.43
C ARG A 218 -15.06 15.58 26.34
N PHE A 219 -14.46 14.49 25.85
CA PHE A 219 -13.29 13.94 26.51
C PHE A 219 -12.17 15.00 26.40
N ARG A 220 -11.62 15.42 27.54
CA ARG A 220 -10.41 16.25 27.55
C ARG A 220 -9.21 15.30 27.33
N PHE A 221 -8.88 15.04 26.06
CA PHE A 221 -7.66 14.35 25.72
C PHE A 221 -6.45 15.27 25.87
N GLY A 222 -5.30 14.73 26.32
CA GLY A 222 -4.02 15.41 26.33
C GLY A 222 -3.54 15.99 27.66
N GLY A 223 -4.26 15.80 28.74
CA GLY A 223 -3.77 16.05 30.10
C GLY A 223 -2.98 17.35 30.30
N MET A 224 -2.01 17.33 31.21
CA MET A 224 -1.16 18.45 31.58
C MET A 224 -0.25 18.96 30.43
N THR A 225 0.13 18.07 29.52
CA THR A 225 0.98 18.42 28.35
C THR A 225 0.30 19.41 27.42
N ASN A 226 -0.99 19.22 27.10
CA ASN A 226 -1.75 20.15 26.26
C ASN A 226 -1.95 21.52 26.89
N VAL A 227 -2.13 21.56 28.21
CA VAL A 227 -2.23 22.83 28.96
C VAL A 227 -0.89 23.58 28.88
N LEU A 228 0.23 22.90 29.11
CA LEU A 228 1.58 23.49 29.03
C LEU A 228 1.92 23.99 27.63
N ILE A 229 1.55 23.23 26.58
CA ILE A 229 1.77 23.65 25.17
C ILE A 229 0.94 24.89 24.83
N LYS A 230 -0.30 24.99 25.30
CA LYS A 230 -1.18 26.13 25.04
C LYS A 230 -0.75 27.39 25.78
N GLU A 231 -0.46 27.26 27.08
CA GLU A 231 -0.32 28.40 27.98
C GLU A 231 1.14 28.89 28.12
N ASN A 232 2.13 28.02 27.89
CA ASN A 232 3.54 28.38 28.07
C ASN A 232 4.30 28.37 26.73
N PRO A 233 4.73 29.54 26.21
CA PRO A 233 5.48 29.65 24.96
C PRO A 233 6.81 28.88 24.94
N VAL A 234 7.48 28.78 26.10
CA VAL A 234 8.78 28.09 26.22
C VAL A 234 8.56 26.57 26.12
N SER A 235 7.59 26.03 26.87
CA SER A 235 7.24 24.61 26.81
C SER A 235 6.75 24.19 25.42
N ARG A 236 5.96 25.05 24.77
CA ARG A 236 5.51 24.86 23.39
C ARG A 236 6.70 24.73 22.45
N ARG A 237 7.60 25.71 22.45
CA ARG A 237 8.78 25.71 21.59
C ARG A 237 9.63 24.47 21.81
N MET A 238 9.92 24.11 23.06
CA MET A 238 10.72 22.91 23.39
C MET A 238 10.07 21.63 22.87
N TYR A 239 8.72 21.51 22.97
CA TYR A 239 7.99 20.35 22.49
C TYR A 239 8.10 20.21 20.97
N PHE A 240 7.85 21.29 20.23
CA PHE A 240 7.90 21.26 18.76
C PHE A 240 9.31 21.17 18.20
N ASP A 241 10.32 21.77 18.86
CA ASP A 241 11.73 21.61 18.48
C ASP A 241 12.17 20.14 18.64
N LYS A 242 11.68 19.44 19.69
CA LYS A 242 11.93 18.02 19.86
C LYS A 242 11.28 17.21 18.74
N ALA A 243 10.01 17.45 18.43
CA ALA A 243 9.31 16.78 17.35
C ALA A 243 10.00 16.99 15.97
N LYS A 244 10.46 18.21 15.68
CA LYS A 244 11.21 18.53 14.45
C LYS A 244 12.56 17.79 14.39
N LYS A 245 13.19 17.56 15.54
CA LYS A 245 14.47 16.81 15.62
C LYS A 245 14.24 15.32 15.38
N GLU A 246 13.21 14.74 15.98
CA GLU A 246 12.88 13.32 15.83
C GLU A 246 12.58 12.97 14.35
N ILE A 247 11.88 13.85 13.61
CA ILE A 247 11.64 13.65 12.18
C ILE A 247 12.93 13.72 11.37
N LYS A 248 13.87 14.61 11.73
CA LYS A 248 15.15 14.75 11.01
C LYS A 248 16.02 13.50 11.12
N GLU A 249 15.83 12.72 12.18
CA GLU A 249 16.52 11.45 12.42
C GLU A 249 15.82 10.26 11.73
N SER A 250 14.54 10.39 11.35
CA SER A 250 13.74 9.38 10.63
C SER A 250 13.60 9.78 9.17
N ARG A 251 14.17 9.01 8.24
CA ARG A 251 14.08 9.07 6.76
C ARG A 251 13.73 10.44 6.14
N GLU A 252 14.68 11.01 5.42
CA GLU A 252 14.61 12.34 4.73
C GLU A 252 13.41 12.59 3.80
N LEU A 253 12.69 11.56 3.42
CA LEU A 253 11.74 11.56 2.30
C LEU A 253 10.44 12.32 2.53
N TYR A 254 9.92 12.31 3.75
CA TYR A 254 8.68 13.00 4.12
C TYR A 254 8.93 14.32 4.88
N LEU A 255 10.19 14.75 4.95
CA LEU A 255 10.64 15.85 5.82
C LEU A 255 9.89 17.16 5.58
N THR A 256 9.62 17.53 4.33
CA THR A 256 9.03 18.84 4.04
C THR A 256 7.58 18.92 4.51
N ALA A 257 6.73 17.97 4.13
CA ALA A 257 5.31 17.95 4.53
C ALA A 257 5.17 17.74 6.05
N SER A 258 5.93 16.80 6.65
CA SER A 258 5.95 16.58 8.08
C SER A 258 6.37 17.80 8.87
N ARG A 259 7.42 18.50 8.44
CA ARG A 259 7.88 19.73 9.06
C ARG A 259 6.82 20.83 8.97
N MET A 260 6.20 21.01 7.80
CA MET A 260 5.13 22.00 7.60
C MET A 260 3.90 21.69 8.45
N ALA A 261 3.53 20.41 8.62
CA ALA A 261 2.46 20.00 9.52
C ALA A 261 2.76 20.36 10.98
N ILE A 262 3.98 20.11 11.46
CA ILE A 262 4.42 20.50 12.80
C ILE A 262 4.37 22.02 12.97
N GLU A 263 4.87 22.78 12.01
CA GLU A 263 4.89 24.25 12.07
C GLU A 263 3.49 24.85 12.05
N ALA A 264 2.58 24.32 11.23
CA ALA A 264 1.17 24.72 11.22
C ALA A 264 0.52 24.49 12.58
N LEU A 265 0.79 23.34 13.21
CA LEU A 265 0.27 23.01 14.54
C LEU A 265 0.89 23.87 15.64
N GLU A 266 2.18 24.15 15.60
CA GLU A 266 2.87 25.05 16.55
C GLU A 266 2.28 26.46 16.52
N ILE A 267 2.10 27.02 15.33
CA ILE A 267 1.50 28.34 15.12
C ILE A 267 0.03 28.32 15.56
N GLY A 268 -0.70 27.25 15.21
CA GLY A 268 -2.10 27.06 15.57
C GLY A 268 -2.34 26.89 17.07
N ALA A 269 -1.42 26.30 17.80
CA ALA A 269 -1.46 26.20 19.27
C ALA A 269 -1.39 27.59 19.94
N ALA A 270 -0.74 28.55 19.29
CA ALA A 270 -0.70 29.94 19.76
C ALA A 270 -1.91 30.76 19.27
N SER A 271 -2.35 30.52 18.02
CA SER A 271 -3.47 31.25 17.40
C SER A 271 -4.11 30.38 16.32
N PHE A 272 -5.33 29.92 16.56
CA PHE A 272 -6.08 29.06 15.66
C PHE A 272 -6.18 29.63 14.23
N ASN A 273 -6.59 30.89 14.11
CA ASN A 273 -6.76 31.54 12.80
C ASN A 273 -5.42 31.71 12.04
N ARG A 274 -4.33 31.98 12.77
CA ARG A 274 -3.00 32.02 12.14
C ARG A 274 -2.56 30.63 11.67
N GLY A 275 -2.88 29.62 12.45
CA GLY A 275 -2.62 28.22 12.07
C GLY A 275 -3.38 27.81 10.82
N LEU A 276 -4.68 28.16 10.71
CA LEU A 276 -5.47 27.92 9.50
C LEU A 276 -4.86 28.60 8.26
N HIS A 277 -4.44 29.85 8.42
CA HIS A 277 -3.79 30.57 7.33
C HIS A 277 -2.50 29.87 6.88
N VAL A 278 -1.66 29.46 7.84
CA VAL A 278 -0.38 28.77 7.53
C VAL A 278 -0.65 27.40 6.90
N GLU A 279 -1.65 26.65 7.39
CA GLU A 279 -2.07 25.37 6.81
C GLU A 279 -2.44 25.54 5.33
N SER A 280 -3.22 26.57 4.97
CA SER A 280 -3.60 26.82 3.58
C SER A 280 -2.42 27.19 2.69
N VAL A 281 -1.47 27.97 3.18
CA VAL A 281 -0.24 28.33 2.45
C VAL A 281 0.61 27.08 2.19
N TYR A 282 0.87 26.30 3.24
CA TYR A 282 1.71 25.10 3.14
C TYR A 282 1.08 24.02 2.28
N PHE A 283 -0.26 23.82 2.37
CA PHE A 283 -0.94 22.93 1.44
C PHE A 283 -0.72 23.34 -0.01
N GLY A 284 -0.90 24.62 -0.34
CA GLY A 284 -0.69 25.13 -1.70
C GLY A 284 0.74 24.93 -2.20
N GLU A 285 1.74 25.25 -1.37
CA GLU A 285 3.14 25.04 -1.70
C GLU A 285 3.48 23.57 -1.95
N LEU A 286 2.99 22.65 -1.10
CA LEU A 286 3.24 21.23 -1.21
C LEU A 286 2.54 20.60 -2.43
N ALA A 287 1.29 20.97 -2.71
CA ALA A 287 0.48 20.39 -3.77
C ALA A 287 1.07 20.56 -5.18
N VAL A 288 1.86 21.61 -5.41
CA VAL A 288 2.51 21.86 -6.71
C VAL A 288 3.92 21.29 -6.82
N THR A 289 4.45 20.66 -5.75
CA THR A 289 5.77 20.04 -5.80
C THR A 289 5.81 18.82 -6.72
N GLY A 290 6.93 18.62 -7.41
CA GLY A 290 7.13 17.38 -8.20
C GLY A 290 7.00 16.11 -7.36
N TYR A 291 7.41 16.18 -6.11
CA TYR A 291 7.33 15.12 -5.12
C TYR A 291 5.86 14.70 -4.85
N SER A 292 5.02 15.65 -4.43
CA SER A 292 3.60 15.40 -4.17
C SER A 292 2.86 14.90 -5.42
N ARG A 293 3.09 15.55 -6.55
CA ARG A 293 2.49 15.16 -7.84
C ARG A 293 2.82 13.71 -8.22
N GLN A 294 4.04 13.26 -7.94
CA GLN A 294 4.44 11.87 -8.21
C GLN A 294 3.78 10.87 -7.25
N LEU A 295 3.70 11.19 -5.96
CA LEU A 295 2.98 10.37 -4.98
C LEU A 295 1.51 10.21 -5.35
N ILE A 296 0.84 11.32 -5.72
CA ILE A 296 -0.56 11.30 -6.17
C ILE A 296 -0.72 10.42 -7.42
N ARG A 297 0.15 10.58 -8.43
CA ARG A 297 0.12 9.75 -9.64
C ARG A 297 0.37 8.27 -9.36
N SER A 298 1.27 7.96 -8.42
CA SER A 298 1.53 6.59 -8.00
C SER A 298 0.30 5.96 -7.34
N SER A 299 -0.34 6.68 -6.42
CA SER A 299 -1.58 6.23 -5.79
C SER A 299 -2.70 6.01 -6.79
N MET A 300 -2.91 6.94 -7.73
CA MET A 300 -3.90 6.77 -8.80
C MET A 300 -3.60 5.56 -9.70
N ALA A 301 -2.32 5.33 -10.04
CA ALA A 301 -1.92 4.17 -10.83
C ALA A 301 -2.20 2.85 -10.09
N ILE A 302 -1.94 2.81 -8.78
CA ILE A 302 -2.24 1.66 -7.92
C ILE A 302 -3.75 1.40 -7.89
N ASP A 303 -4.56 2.44 -7.70
CA ASP A 303 -6.02 2.30 -7.69
C ASP A 303 -6.59 1.86 -9.03
N GLU A 304 -6.03 2.32 -10.14
CA GLU A 304 -6.43 1.87 -11.48
C GLU A 304 -6.12 0.39 -11.72
N VAL A 305 -4.95 -0.10 -11.27
CA VAL A 305 -4.60 -1.53 -11.37
C VAL A 305 -5.48 -2.36 -10.42
N ARG A 306 -5.73 -1.88 -9.19
CA ARG A 306 -6.62 -2.54 -8.21
C ARG A 306 -8.03 -2.73 -8.77
N ASN A 307 -8.55 -1.75 -9.48
CA ASN A 307 -9.90 -1.71 -10.02
C ASN A 307 -9.99 -2.20 -11.48
N ASP A 308 -8.93 -2.79 -12.01
CA ASP A 308 -8.91 -3.28 -13.38
C ASP A 308 -9.95 -4.41 -13.57
N ILE A 309 -10.81 -4.20 -14.55
CA ILE A 309 -11.92 -5.10 -14.88
C ILE A 309 -11.75 -5.83 -16.21
N ARG A 310 -10.60 -5.66 -16.90
CA ARG A 310 -10.34 -6.28 -18.22
C ARG A 310 -10.55 -7.80 -18.20
N PHE A 311 -10.20 -8.44 -17.09
CA PHE A 311 -10.29 -9.88 -16.93
C PHE A 311 -11.58 -10.36 -16.24
N THR A 312 -12.40 -9.45 -15.66
CA THR A 312 -13.58 -9.80 -14.88
C THR A 312 -14.91 -9.42 -15.56
N LYS A 313 -14.90 -8.52 -16.58
CA LYS A 313 -16.10 -7.97 -17.24
C LYS A 313 -16.82 -8.89 -18.24
N ALA A 314 -16.25 -9.98 -18.66
CA ALA A 314 -16.76 -10.74 -19.81
C ALA A 314 -17.84 -11.76 -19.48
N GLY A 315 -18.87 -11.40 -18.72
CA GLY A 315 -20.08 -12.25 -18.56
C GLY A 315 -19.83 -13.65 -17.95
N HIS A 316 -18.63 -13.91 -17.47
CA HIS A 316 -18.31 -15.14 -16.80
C HIS A 316 -18.98 -15.11 -15.42
N LYS A 317 -19.82 -16.11 -15.16
CA LYS A 317 -20.28 -16.38 -13.81
C LYS A 317 -19.04 -16.77 -12.99
N THR A 318 -18.39 -15.76 -12.39
CA THR A 318 -17.39 -16.04 -11.36
C THR A 318 -18.05 -16.91 -10.32
N ARG A 319 -17.48 -18.07 -10.05
CA ARG A 319 -17.87 -18.88 -8.90
C ARG A 319 -17.80 -18.01 -7.65
N LYS A 320 -18.61 -18.36 -6.63
CA LYS A 320 -18.45 -17.80 -5.28
C LYS A 320 -16.97 -17.76 -4.91
N THR A 321 -16.57 -16.68 -4.27
CA THR A 321 -15.25 -16.54 -3.61
C THR A 321 -14.82 -17.88 -3.00
N ALA A 322 -13.59 -18.30 -3.23
CA ALA A 322 -13.09 -19.59 -2.75
C ALA A 322 -13.33 -19.73 -1.25
N GLY A 323 -14.14 -20.73 -0.85
CA GLY A 323 -14.47 -20.96 0.55
C GLY A 323 -13.45 -21.88 1.25
N LYS A 324 -12.67 -22.62 0.46
CA LYS A 324 -11.64 -23.52 0.96
C LYS A 324 -10.48 -23.64 -0.01
N ILE A 325 -9.28 -23.45 0.51
CA ILE A 325 -8.02 -23.70 -0.22
C ILE A 325 -7.24 -24.86 0.38
N ALA A 326 -6.41 -25.49 -0.46
CA ALA A 326 -5.43 -26.47 -0.04
C ALA A 326 -4.04 -25.99 -0.41
N LEU A 327 -3.09 -26.13 0.50
CA LEU A 327 -1.69 -25.78 0.32
C LEU A 327 -0.85 -27.04 0.33
N VAL A 328 0.12 -27.14 -0.59
CA VAL A 328 1.04 -28.26 -0.65
C VAL A 328 2.47 -27.76 -0.80
N GLY A 329 3.34 -28.09 0.15
CA GLY A 329 4.73 -27.66 0.21
C GLY A 329 5.24 -27.54 1.64
N GLU A 330 6.52 -27.31 1.78
CA GLU A 330 7.20 -27.26 3.09
C GLU A 330 7.77 -25.86 3.41
N GLU A 331 7.57 -24.88 2.51
CA GLU A 331 8.14 -23.56 2.69
C GLU A 331 7.30 -22.69 3.65
N THR A 332 7.98 -21.86 4.43
CA THR A 332 7.42 -20.85 5.34
C THR A 332 6.36 -19.95 4.67
N ARG A 333 6.47 -19.74 3.36
CA ARG A 333 5.45 -19.02 2.57
C ARG A 333 4.08 -19.69 2.58
N GLY A 334 4.02 -21.02 2.71
CA GLY A 334 2.75 -21.74 2.84
C GLY A 334 2.01 -21.36 4.13
N ALA A 335 2.71 -21.25 5.26
CA ALA A 335 2.12 -20.79 6.51
C ALA A 335 1.63 -19.35 6.42
N GLY A 336 2.40 -18.43 5.79
CA GLY A 336 1.99 -17.06 5.56
C GLY A 336 0.70 -16.94 4.73
N ILE A 337 0.59 -17.70 3.62
CA ILE A 337 -0.64 -17.76 2.81
C ILE A 337 -1.81 -18.34 3.60
N ALA A 338 -1.56 -19.35 4.46
CA ALA A 338 -2.58 -19.94 5.29
C ALA A 338 -3.14 -18.93 6.31
N CYS A 339 -2.27 -18.19 6.98
CA CYS A 339 -2.67 -17.15 7.92
C CYS A 339 -3.47 -16.04 7.23
N LEU A 340 -2.98 -15.52 6.10
CA LEU A 340 -3.68 -14.50 5.33
C LEU A 340 -5.07 -14.96 4.86
N ALA A 341 -5.20 -16.21 4.42
CA ALA A 341 -6.48 -16.79 4.02
C ALA A 341 -7.43 -16.91 5.21
N ALA A 342 -6.94 -17.36 6.36
CA ALA A 342 -7.74 -17.50 7.58
C ALA A 342 -8.21 -16.15 8.13
N GLU A 343 -7.41 -15.09 8.06
CA GLU A 343 -7.80 -13.71 8.38
C GLU A 343 -9.00 -13.24 7.54
N ASN A 344 -9.10 -13.73 6.30
CA ASN A 344 -10.21 -13.43 5.38
C ASN A 344 -11.34 -14.49 5.42
N GLY A 345 -11.36 -15.32 6.46
CA GLY A 345 -12.44 -16.30 6.71
C GLY A 345 -12.40 -17.53 5.80
N ILE A 346 -11.30 -17.77 5.08
CA ILE A 346 -11.12 -18.89 4.16
C ILE A 346 -10.54 -20.10 4.90
N ARG A 347 -11.14 -21.27 4.74
CA ARG A 347 -10.61 -22.52 5.33
C ARG A 347 -9.39 -23.02 4.59
N VAL A 348 -8.37 -23.44 5.34
CA VAL A 348 -7.09 -23.86 4.79
C VAL A 348 -6.75 -25.29 5.23
N ARG A 349 -6.36 -26.12 4.27
CA ARG A 349 -5.77 -27.44 4.51
C ARG A 349 -4.33 -27.48 4.00
N ILE A 350 -3.36 -27.66 4.89
CA ILE A 350 -1.95 -27.75 4.54
C ILE A 350 -1.52 -29.23 4.47
N LYS A 351 -0.85 -29.62 3.38
CA LYS A 351 -0.15 -30.91 3.25
C LYS A 351 1.36 -30.68 3.29
N SER A 352 2.01 -31.24 4.28
CA SER A 352 3.48 -31.22 4.46
C SER A 352 4.09 -32.58 4.07
N GLY A 353 5.41 -32.68 3.98
CA GLY A 353 6.11 -33.90 3.66
C GLY A 353 5.90 -35.00 4.70
N ASP A 354 5.89 -34.59 5.98
CA ASP A 354 5.71 -35.47 7.14
C ASP A 354 4.94 -34.76 8.28
N LEU A 355 4.76 -35.47 9.40
CA LEU A 355 4.05 -34.90 10.57
C LEU A 355 4.87 -33.82 11.27
N ALA A 356 6.19 -33.83 11.19
CA ALA A 356 7.04 -32.80 11.77
C ALA A 356 6.88 -31.47 11.00
N GLY A 357 6.85 -31.53 9.66
CA GLY A 357 6.55 -30.39 8.80
C GLY A 357 5.14 -29.85 9.02
N ALA A 358 4.14 -30.73 9.20
CA ALA A 358 2.78 -30.31 9.52
C ALA A 358 2.71 -29.58 10.87
N ALA A 359 3.40 -30.09 11.89
CA ALA A 359 3.48 -29.45 13.21
C ALA A 359 4.21 -28.09 13.13
N LYS A 360 5.28 -28.00 12.32
CA LYS A 360 6.02 -26.75 12.10
C LYS A 360 5.10 -25.67 11.48
N ASN A 361 4.38 -25.99 10.41
CA ASN A 361 3.45 -25.05 9.80
C ASN A 361 2.36 -24.56 10.77
N MET A 362 1.79 -25.46 11.58
CA MET A 362 0.81 -25.08 12.59
C MET A 362 1.40 -24.19 13.68
N LYS A 363 2.66 -24.46 14.08
CA LYS A 363 3.38 -23.64 15.06
C LYS A 363 3.63 -22.22 14.51
N GLU A 364 4.08 -22.10 13.27
CA GLU A 364 4.28 -20.79 12.62
C GLU A 364 2.97 -19.98 12.54
N CYS A 365 1.85 -20.63 12.18
CA CYS A 365 0.55 -19.97 12.19
C CYS A 365 0.13 -19.53 13.61
N TYR A 366 0.38 -20.37 14.61
CA TYR A 366 0.08 -20.03 16.01
C TYR A 366 0.91 -18.83 16.48
N GLU A 367 2.23 -18.84 16.24
CA GLU A 367 3.14 -17.76 16.60
C GLU A 367 2.72 -16.44 15.95
N PHE A 368 2.37 -16.45 14.67
CA PHE A 368 1.87 -15.30 13.95
C PHE A 368 0.62 -14.67 14.60
N PHE A 369 -0.40 -15.47 14.89
CA PHE A 369 -1.62 -14.93 15.52
C PHE A 369 -1.41 -14.50 16.98
N MET A 370 -0.50 -15.16 17.72
CA MET A 370 -0.17 -14.74 19.08
C MET A 370 0.62 -13.42 19.09
N GLU A 371 1.46 -13.18 18.11
CA GLU A 371 2.13 -11.88 17.94
C GLU A 371 1.11 -10.76 17.69
N LYS A 372 0.12 -10.98 16.83
CA LYS A 372 -0.99 -10.03 16.62
C LYS A 372 -1.80 -9.75 17.87
N VAL A 373 -2.00 -10.76 18.73
CA VAL A 373 -2.65 -10.55 20.03
C VAL A 373 -1.77 -9.72 20.94
N ALA A 374 -0.46 -9.99 21.00
CA ALA A 374 0.49 -9.22 21.80
C ALA A 374 0.58 -7.76 21.36
N ASN A 375 0.49 -7.50 20.06
CA ASN A 375 0.49 -6.16 19.47
C ASN A 375 -0.88 -5.46 19.55
N HIS A 376 -1.90 -6.10 20.14
CA HIS A 376 -3.27 -5.60 20.22
C HIS A 376 -3.98 -5.38 18.86
N GLU A 377 -3.52 -6.05 17.80
CA GLU A 377 -4.13 -6.02 16.46
C GLU A 377 -5.39 -6.89 16.39
N THR A 378 -5.47 -7.93 17.20
CA THR A 378 -6.66 -8.79 17.31
C THR A 378 -6.90 -9.23 18.76
N ALA A 379 -8.15 -9.60 19.09
CA ALA A 379 -8.47 -10.20 20.38
C ALA A 379 -8.12 -11.70 20.39
N GLY A 380 -7.79 -12.26 21.58
CA GLY A 380 -7.43 -13.66 21.70
C GLY A 380 -8.47 -14.63 21.13
N LEU A 381 -9.78 -14.37 21.35
CA LEU A 381 -10.86 -15.16 20.77
C LEU A 381 -10.93 -15.04 19.22
N GLY A 382 -10.52 -13.89 18.66
CA GLY A 382 -10.39 -13.70 17.21
C GLY A 382 -9.27 -14.57 16.64
N ALA A 383 -8.11 -14.57 17.28
CA ALA A 383 -6.96 -15.40 16.91
C ALA A 383 -7.30 -16.90 16.94
N GLU A 384 -8.00 -17.38 17.98
CA GLU A 384 -8.46 -18.77 18.08
C GLU A 384 -9.39 -19.14 16.90
N LYS A 385 -10.35 -18.28 16.56
CA LYS A 385 -11.26 -18.51 15.43
C LYS A 385 -10.53 -18.59 14.09
N MET A 386 -9.48 -17.78 13.89
CA MET A 386 -8.65 -17.83 12.68
C MET A 386 -7.83 -19.12 12.63
N LEU A 387 -7.25 -19.55 13.76
CA LEU A 387 -6.52 -20.82 13.86
C LEU A 387 -7.41 -22.02 13.58
N ASP A 388 -8.67 -22.03 14.00
CA ASP A 388 -9.63 -23.09 13.73
C ASP A 388 -9.95 -23.26 12.23
N LEU A 389 -9.67 -22.28 11.41
CA LEU A 389 -9.81 -22.36 9.96
C LEU A 389 -8.62 -23.09 9.29
N ILE A 390 -7.50 -23.27 10.01
CA ILE A 390 -6.27 -23.87 9.48
C ILE A 390 -6.14 -25.31 10.02
N SER A 391 -5.77 -26.21 9.14
CA SER A 391 -5.43 -27.60 9.52
C SER A 391 -4.30 -28.14 8.66
N ALA A 392 -3.42 -28.95 9.25
CA ALA A 392 -2.29 -29.54 8.56
C ALA A 392 -2.29 -31.09 8.63
N SER A 393 -1.66 -31.76 7.67
CA SER A 393 -1.42 -33.19 7.66
C SER A 393 -0.20 -33.56 6.82
N SER A 394 0.25 -34.80 6.92
CA SER A 394 1.30 -35.39 6.06
C SER A 394 0.77 -36.00 4.77
N ASP A 395 -0.54 -36.08 4.60
CA ASP A 395 -1.20 -36.64 3.43
C ASP A 395 -2.21 -35.69 2.79
N TYR A 396 -2.81 -36.08 1.67
CA TYR A 396 -3.77 -35.28 0.93
C TYR A 396 -5.23 -35.36 1.49
N THR A 397 -5.41 -35.85 2.70
CA THR A 397 -6.74 -35.93 3.33
C THR A 397 -7.38 -34.54 3.40
N GLY A 398 -8.58 -34.41 2.86
CA GLY A 398 -9.36 -33.16 2.87
C GLY A 398 -9.16 -32.27 1.64
N PHE A 399 -8.29 -32.60 0.70
CA PHE A 399 -8.06 -31.84 -0.55
C PHE A 399 -9.26 -31.85 -1.49
N LYS A 400 -9.97 -32.98 -1.61
CA LYS A 400 -11.10 -33.16 -2.56
C LYS A 400 -12.20 -32.08 -2.50
N ARG A 401 -12.21 -31.23 -1.47
CA ARG A 401 -13.19 -30.18 -1.28
C ARG A 401 -12.59 -28.77 -1.44
N ALA A 402 -11.34 -28.67 -1.88
CA ALA A 402 -10.70 -27.39 -2.11
C ALA A 402 -11.15 -26.80 -3.46
N ASP A 403 -11.42 -25.51 -3.47
CA ASP A 403 -11.72 -24.75 -4.67
C ASP A 403 -10.42 -24.39 -5.42
N ILE A 404 -9.36 -24.12 -4.65
CA ILE A 404 -8.02 -23.77 -5.14
C ILE A 404 -6.99 -24.63 -4.42
N VAL A 405 -6.05 -25.20 -5.19
CA VAL A 405 -4.87 -25.87 -4.66
C VAL A 405 -3.66 -25.02 -5.00
N ILE A 406 -2.94 -24.56 -3.97
CA ILE A 406 -1.73 -23.73 -4.12
C ILE A 406 -0.51 -24.57 -3.78
N GLU A 407 0.36 -24.75 -4.73
CA GLU A 407 1.64 -25.42 -4.56
C GLU A 407 2.72 -24.38 -4.17
N THR A 408 3.43 -24.65 -3.07
CA THR A 408 4.46 -23.78 -2.48
C THR A 408 5.81 -24.50 -2.32
N ALA A 409 6.08 -25.55 -3.09
CA ALA A 409 7.38 -26.23 -3.08
C ALA A 409 8.48 -25.36 -3.71
N GLY A 410 9.73 -25.69 -3.42
CA GLY A 410 10.90 -24.97 -3.94
C GLY A 410 10.99 -24.94 -5.47
N GLU A 411 11.93 -24.17 -6.00
CA GLU A 411 12.14 -23.95 -7.45
C GLU A 411 12.78 -25.18 -8.14
N ASP A 412 12.04 -26.28 -8.12
CA ASP A 412 12.38 -27.53 -8.81
C ASP A 412 11.20 -27.98 -9.68
N LEU A 413 11.44 -28.06 -11.00
CA LEU A 413 10.40 -28.36 -11.97
C LEU A 413 9.83 -29.78 -11.84
N ASP A 414 10.68 -30.76 -11.53
CA ASP A 414 10.26 -32.15 -11.44
C ASP A 414 9.44 -32.38 -10.16
N VAL A 415 9.83 -31.74 -9.05
CA VAL A 415 9.06 -31.71 -7.80
C VAL A 415 7.69 -31.10 -8.02
N LYS A 416 7.62 -29.91 -8.64
CA LYS A 416 6.35 -29.22 -8.92
C LYS A 416 5.42 -30.02 -9.83
N ARG A 417 5.98 -30.66 -10.89
CA ARG A 417 5.24 -31.59 -11.76
C ARG A 417 4.75 -32.83 -11.06
N GLY A 418 5.56 -33.37 -10.15
CA GLY A 418 5.19 -34.50 -9.31
C GLY A 418 3.99 -34.19 -8.44
N ILE A 419 4.01 -33.07 -7.73
CA ILE A 419 2.92 -32.58 -6.89
C ILE A 419 1.65 -32.36 -7.73
N LEU A 420 1.76 -31.72 -8.90
CA LEU A 420 0.62 -31.54 -9.81
C LEU A 420 -0.05 -32.86 -10.18
N LYS A 421 0.74 -33.88 -10.57
CA LYS A 421 0.22 -35.22 -10.91
C LYS A 421 -0.44 -35.90 -9.73
N ASP A 422 0.12 -35.78 -8.52
CA ASP A 422 -0.46 -36.33 -7.30
C ASP A 422 -1.83 -35.69 -7.03
N VAL A 423 -1.89 -34.34 -7.05
CA VAL A 423 -3.13 -33.58 -6.87
C VAL A 423 -4.17 -33.98 -7.91
N GLU A 424 -3.83 -34.04 -9.20
CA GLU A 424 -4.73 -34.43 -10.26
C GLU A 424 -5.29 -35.88 -10.11
N SER A 425 -4.48 -36.76 -9.55
CA SER A 425 -4.91 -38.15 -9.29
C SER A 425 -5.98 -38.26 -8.21
N LEU A 426 -6.05 -37.26 -7.31
CA LEU A 426 -6.90 -37.25 -6.13
C LEU A 426 -8.13 -36.34 -6.32
N MET A 427 -7.98 -35.26 -7.09
CA MET A 427 -9.05 -34.28 -7.32
C MET A 427 -9.96 -34.72 -8.45
N GLY A 428 -11.22 -35.00 -8.13
CA GLY A 428 -12.22 -35.41 -9.13
C GLY A 428 -13.13 -34.28 -9.66
N GLY A 429 -12.95 -33.06 -9.15
CA GLY A 429 -13.82 -31.92 -9.41
C GLY A 429 -13.19 -30.85 -10.30
N ASP A 430 -13.85 -29.73 -10.34
CA ASP A 430 -13.38 -28.51 -10.97
C ASP A 430 -12.71 -27.63 -9.89
N TYR A 431 -11.41 -27.45 -10.00
CA TYR A 431 -10.56 -26.66 -9.11
C TYR A 431 -9.47 -25.94 -9.91
N ILE A 432 -8.90 -24.90 -9.33
CA ILE A 432 -7.73 -24.23 -9.90
C ILE A 432 -6.46 -24.79 -9.24
N TYR A 433 -5.46 -25.12 -10.05
CA TYR A 433 -4.12 -25.38 -9.57
C TYR A 433 -3.24 -24.14 -9.73
N VAL A 434 -2.72 -23.65 -8.62
CA VAL A 434 -1.88 -22.45 -8.57
C VAL A 434 -0.47 -22.86 -8.17
N SER A 435 0.51 -22.61 -9.02
CA SER A 435 1.91 -22.78 -8.66
C SER A 435 2.48 -21.45 -8.16
N ASN A 436 2.90 -21.42 -6.89
CA ASN A 436 3.66 -20.31 -6.35
C ASN A 436 5.13 -20.49 -6.71
N SER A 437 5.60 -19.76 -7.71
CA SER A 437 6.97 -19.87 -8.23
C SER A 437 7.71 -18.55 -8.14
N PHE A 438 9.02 -18.63 -7.90
CA PHE A 438 9.93 -17.48 -7.93
C PHE A 438 10.30 -17.09 -9.36
N ALA A 439 10.66 -18.09 -10.20
CA ALA A 439 11.19 -17.84 -11.52
C ALA A 439 10.73 -18.84 -12.60
N LEU A 440 10.27 -20.05 -12.22
CA LEU A 440 9.90 -21.07 -13.20
C LEU A 440 8.67 -20.67 -14.01
N PRO A 441 8.73 -20.70 -15.34
CA PRO A 441 7.57 -20.50 -16.19
C PRO A 441 6.48 -21.54 -15.89
N VAL A 442 5.28 -21.06 -15.64
CA VAL A 442 4.11 -21.89 -15.32
C VAL A 442 3.76 -22.88 -16.44
N GLU A 443 4.00 -22.49 -17.68
CA GLU A 443 3.77 -23.34 -18.85
C GLU A 443 4.54 -24.68 -18.77
N LEU A 444 5.75 -24.66 -18.21
CA LEU A 444 6.53 -25.87 -18.00
C LEU A 444 5.86 -26.81 -16.99
N ILE A 445 5.15 -26.27 -16.02
CA ILE A 445 4.40 -27.02 -15.02
C ILE A 445 3.07 -27.49 -15.63
N ALA A 446 2.32 -26.58 -16.27
CA ALA A 446 1.04 -26.84 -16.92
C ALA A 446 1.15 -27.93 -18.01
N GLY A 447 2.29 -28.02 -18.70
CA GLY A 447 2.55 -29.06 -19.71
C GLY A 447 2.54 -30.51 -19.15
N ALA A 448 2.59 -30.69 -17.83
CA ALA A 448 2.41 -32.00 -17.19
C ALA A 448 0.94 -32.25 -16.75
N SER A 449 0.06 -31.25 -16.86
CA SER A 449 -1.34 -31.31 -16.44
C SER A 449 -2.22 -31.98 -17.48
N LYS A 450 -3.28 -32.65 -17.03
CA LYS A 450 -4.40 -33.13 -17.85
C LYS A 450 -5.39 -32.01 -18.14
N LYS A 451 -5.34 -30.92 -17.35
CA LYS A 451 -6.20 -29.73 -17.45
C LYS A 451 -5.36 -28.46 -17.44
N PRO A 452 -4.51 -28.20 -18.45
CA PRO A 452 -3.62 -27.05 -18.45
C PRO A 452 -4.35 -25.71 -18.42
N ASP A 453 -5.60 -25.67 -18.85
CA ASP A 453 -6.50 -24.52 -18.77
C ASP A 453 -6.88 -24.10 -17.34
N ARG A 454 -6.72 -25.01 -16.37
CA ARG A 454 -6.95 -24.77 -14.93
C ARG A 454 -5.67 -24.56 -14.13
N VAL A 455 -4.51 -24.44 -14.81
CA VAL A 455 -3.21 -24.17 -14.18
C VAL A 455 -2.81 -22.73 -14.40
N VAL A 456 -2.41 -22.04 -13.32
CA VAL A 456 -1.99 -20.63 -13.33
C VAL A 456 -0.86 -20.42 -12.32
N GLY A 457 -0.03 -19.42 -12.56
CA GLY A 457 1.04 -19.04 -11.63
C GLY A 457 0.62 -17.95 -10.68
N MET A 458 1.22 -17.95 -9.51
CA MET A 458 1.08 -16.90 -8.51
C MET A 458 2.46 -16.54 -7.95
N ARG A 459 2.67 -15.26 -7.67
CA ARG A 459 3.82 -14.79 -6.89
C ARG A 459 3.42 -13.61 -6.04
N ILE A 460 3.74 -13.66 -4.75
CA ILE A 460 3.70 -12.52 -3.84
C ILE A 460 5.16 -12.15 -3.56
N PRO A 461 5.66 -11.01 -4.05
CA PRO A 461 7.03 -10.56 -3.78
C PRO A 461 7.19 -10.20 -2.30
N GLY A 462 8.31 -10.58 -1.67
CA GLY A 462 8.56 -10.26 -0.25
C GLY A 462 7.66 -11.00 0.74
N SER A 463 7.30 -10.32 1.84
CA SER A 463 6.42 -10.84 2.89
C SER A 463 4.99 -10.99 2.40
N VAL A 464 4.35 -12.12 2.71
CA VAL A 464 2.96 -12.39 2.30
C VAL A 464 1.97 -11.39 2.90
N HIS A 465 2.22 -10.92 4.12
CA HIS A 465 1.32 -10.01 4.83
C HIS A 465 1.53 -8.56 4.42
N ASP A 466 2.79 -8.12 4.31
CA ASP A 466 3.14 -6.71 4.10
C ASP A 466 3.03 -6.28 2.64
N THR A 467 3.20 -7.22 1.69
CA THR A 467 3.15 -6.90 0.26
C THR A 467 1.71 -6.91 -0.26
N GLU A 468 1.24 -5.80 -0.77
CA GLU A 468 -0.10 -5.71 -1.39
C GLU A 468 -0.17 -6.39 -2.77
N LEU A 469 0.94 -6.52 -3.48
CA LEU A 469 0.99 -7.07 -4.84
C LEU A 469 0.87 -8.60 -4.86
N MET A 470 0.09 -9.10 -5.82
CA MET A 470 0.10 -10.50 -6.22
C MET A 470 0.20 -10.59 -7.74
N GLU A 471 1.32 -11.08 -8.27
CA GLU A 471 1.44 -11.39 -9.70
C GLU A 471 0.63 -12.64 -10.02
N VAL A 472 -0.15 -12.55 -11.09
CA VAL A 472 -0.92 -13.66 -11.68
C VAL A 472 -0.28 -14.00 -13.02
N ALA A 473 0.52 -15.06 -13.06
CA ALA A 473 1.27 -15.45 -14.25
C ALA A 473 0.45 -16.40 -15.13
N VAL A 474 0.12 -15.92 -16.34
CA VAL A 474 -0.80 -16.59 -17.26
C VAL A 474 -0.02 -17.32 -18.36
N ALA A 475 -0.14 -18.66 -18.42
CA ALA A 475 0.37 -19.44 -19.51
C ALA A 475 -0.55 -19.38 -20.74
N GLU A 476 -0.05 -19.70 -21.93
CA GLU A 476 -0.82 -19.65 -23.17
C GLU A 476 -2.09 -20.53 -23.13
N GLY A 477 -2.01 -21.67 -22.42
CA GLY A 477 -3.12 -22.60 -22.25
C GLY A 477 -4.10 -22.27 -21.11
N THR A 478 -3.81 -21.28 -20.25
CA THR A 478 -4.66 -20.92 -19.10
C THR A 478 -5.95 -20.25 -19.58
N SER A 479 -7.12 -20.72 -19.11
CA SER A 479 -8.40 -20.14 -19.48
C SER A 479 -8.63 -18.77 -18.82
N GLN A 480 -9.37 -17.89 -19.51
CA GLN A 480 -9.77 -16.59 -18.95
C GLN A 480 -10.59 -16.72 -17.67
N GLU A 481 -11.39 -17.76 -17.56
CA GLU A 481 -12.16 -18.09 -16.35
C GLU A 481 -11.23 -18.35 -15.16
N THR A 482 -10.19 -19.17 -15.35
CA THR A 482 -9.17 -19.46 -14.33
C THR A 482 -8.45 -18.18 -13.87
N VAL A 483 -8.09 -17.31 -14.81
CA VAL A 483 -7.47 -16.02 -14.50
C VAL A 483 -8.43 -15.14 -13.68
N ALA A 484 -9.69 -15.03 -14.10
CA ALA A 484 -10.70 -14.24 -13.41
C ALA A 484 -10.96 -14.75 -11.97
N GLU A 485 -11.07 -16.07 -11.79
CA GLU A 485 -11.25 -16.68 -10.47
C GLU A 485 -10.04 -16.41 -9.54
N LEU A 486 -8.81 -16.48 -10.05
CA LEU A 486 -7.62 -16.18 -9.25
C LEU A 486 -7.51 -14.68 -8.92
N ILE A 487 -7.91 -13.79 -9.82
CA ILE A 487 -7.99 -12.35 -9.55
C ILE A 487 -8.98 -12.06 -8.42
N GLU A 488 -10.17 -12.66 -8.45
CA GLU A 488 -11.15 -12.48 -7.38
C GLU A 488 -10.65 -13.07 -6.04
N PHE A 489 -9.95 -14.20 -6.10
CA PHE A 489 -9.28 -14.75 -4.91
C PHE A 489 -8.23 -13.78 -4.37
N ALA A 490 -7.35 -13.21 -5.20
CA ALA A 490 -6.36 -12.21 -4.79
C ALA A 490 -7.03 -11.00 -4.10
N LYS A 491 -8.09 -10.47 -4.71
CA LYS A 491 -8.87 -9.36 -4.14
C LYS A 491 -9.52 -9.73 -2.80
N SER A 492 -9.99 -10.97 -2.65
CA SER A 492 -10.57 -11.45 -1.38
C SER A 492 -9.53 -11.57 -0.26
N LEU A 493 -8.25 -11.66 -0.60
CA LEU A 493 -7.12 -11.61 0.33
C LEU A 493 -6.59 -10.18 0.57
N GLY A 494 -7.26 -9.15 0.03
CA GLY A 494 -6.81 -7.76 0.10
C GLY A 494 -5.61 -7.45 -0.80
N LYS A 495 -5.26 -8.34 -1.75
CA LYS A 495 -4.13 -8.15 -2.66
C LYS A 495 -4.54 -7.43 -3.95
N ILE A 496 -3.59 -6.75 -4.56
CA ILE A 496 -3.71 -6.10 -5.86
C ILE A 496 -3.18 -7.08 -6.91
N PRO A 497 -4.03 -7.66 -7.76
CA PRO A 497 -3.61 -8.61 -8.78
C PRO A 497 -2.95 -7.89 -9.95
N LEU A 498 -1.72 -8.27 -10.29
CA LEU A 498 -1.02 -7.86 -11.48
C LEU A 498 -0.92 -9.04 -12.45
N VAL A 499 -1.65 -8.97 -13.54
CA VAL A 499 -1.62 -10.04 -14.55
C VAL A 499 -0.40 -9.89 -15.44
N VAL A 500 0.43 -10.94 -15.49
CA VAL A 500 1.66 -10.98 -16.27
C VAL A 500 1.70 -12.17 -17.20
N LYS A 501 2.32 -12.04 -18.39
CA LYS A 501 2.56 -13.18 -19.27
C LYS A 501 3.61 -14.12 -18.67
N ASN A 502 3.44 -15.38 -18.98
CA ASN A 502 4.32 -16.47 -18.53
C ASN A 502 5.70 -16.40 -19.20
N LYS A 503 6.67 -15.84 -18.49
CA LYS A 503 8.11 -15.84 -18.84
C LYS A 503 8.91 -16.16 -17.60
N ALA A 504 10.16 -16.60 -17.74
CA ALA A 504 11.04 -16.88 -16.61
C ALA A 504 11.20 -15.61 -15.74
N GLY A 505 10.94 -15.74 -14.44
CA GLY A 505 11.03 -14.66 -13.48
C GLY A 505 9.89 -13.66 -13.52
N PHE A 506 8.85 -13.89 -14.33
CA PHE A 506 7.68 -13.01 -14.45
C PHE A 506 8.07 -11.54 -14.68
N TYR A 507 7.51 -10.61 -13.93
CA TYR A 507 7.91 -9.20 -13.98
C TYR A 507 8.82 -8.80 -12.80
N THR A 508 8.33 -8.96 -11.57
CA THR A 508 9.07 -8.45 -10.39
C THR A 508 10.38 -9.17 -10.17
N THR A 509 10.43 -10.50 -10.32
CA THR A 509 11.67 -11.27 -10.18
C THR A 509 12.70 -10.89 -11.24
N ARG A 510 12.29 -10.68 -12.51
CA ARG A 510 13.23 -10.29 -13.56
C ARG A 510 13.96 -8.98 -13.23
N ILE A 511 13.21 -7.97 -12.83
CA ILE A 511 13.78 -6.66 -12.46
C ILE A 511 14.65 -6.78 -11.21
N GLN A 512 14.18 -7.54 -10.22
CA GLN A 512 14.89 -7.74 -8.96
C GLN A 512 16.23 -8.46 -9.18
N LEU A 513 16.24 -9.48 -10.04
CA LEU A 513 17.47 -10.18 -10.38
C LEU A 513 18.46 -9.32 -11.17
N ALA A 514 17.99 -8.41 -12.04
CA ALA A 514 18.84 -7.44 -12.70
C ALA A 514 19.52 -6.50 -11.69
N TYR A 515 18.76 -6.03 -10.70
CA TYR A 515 19.24 -5.20 -9.60
C TYR A 515 20.28 -5.93 -8.74
N PHE A 516 19.98 -7.15 -8.32
CA PHE A 516 20.87 -7.95 -7.50
C PHE A 516 22.15 -8.35 -8.24
N ASN A 517 22.04 -8.75 -9.50
CA ASN A 517 23.20 -9.10 -10.32
C ASN A 517 24.17 -7.92 -10.45
N GLU A 518 23.63 -6.70 -10.62
CA GLU A 518 24.47 -5.51 -10.71
C GLU A 518 25.10 -5.14 -9.36
N ALA A 519 24.39 -5.35 -8.24
CA ALA A 519 24.99 -5.18 -6.90
C ALA A 519 26.15 -6.14 -6.65
N LEU A 520 26.03 -7.37 -7.12
CA LEU A 520 27.10 -8.37 -7.06
C LEU A 520 28.30 -7.98 -7.94
N HIS A 521 28.06 -7.40 -9.12
CA HIS A 521 29.14 -6.86 -9.96
C HIS A 521 29.89 -5.69 -9.28
N LEU A 522 29.15 -4.80 -8.61
CA LEU A 522 29.76 -3.70 -7.84
C LEU A 522 30.66 -4.24 -6.72
N LEU A 523 30.23 -5.30 -6.03
CA LEU A 523 31.04 -5.98 -5.03
C LEU A 523 32.31 -6.62 -5.64
N GLU A 524 32.19 -7.31 -6.78
CA GLU A 524 33.35 -7.92 -7.47
C GLU A 524 34.34 -6.84 -7.97
N GLU A 525 33.85 -5.65 -8.28
CA GLU A 525 34.65 -4.49 -8.65
C GLU A 525 35.32 -3.81 -7.44
N GLY A 526 35.13 -4.35 -6.21
CA GLY A 526 35.78 -3.84 -4.97
C GLY A 526 35.00 -2.74 -4.25
N ILE A 527 33.78 -2.40 -4.69
CA ILE A 527 32.97 -1.37 -4.01
C ILE A 527 32.43 -1.95 -2.69
N GLY A 528 32.66 -1.22 -1.61
CA GLY A 528 32.28 -1.66 -0.26
C GLY A 528 30.79 -1.95 -0.11
N ALA A 529 30.44 -3.06 0.54
CA ALA A 529 29.06 -3.48 0.75
C ALA A 529 28.20 -2.38 1.41
N GLN A 530 28.72 -1.70 2.44
CA GLN A 530 28.01 -0.60 3.11
C GLN A 530 27.74 0.56 2.17
N HIS A 531 28.68 0.88 1.28
CA HIS A 531 28.53 1.99 0.32
C HIS A 531 27.41 1.70 -0.70
N ILE A 532 27.29 0.44 -1.13
CA ILE A 532 26.20 -0.01 -2.02
C ILE A 532 24.84 0.10 -1.30
N GLU A 533 24.76 -0.33 -0.05
CA GLU A 533 23.56 -0.26 0.77
C GLU A 533 23.13 1.19 1.00
N ASP A 534 24.05 2.04 1.41
CA ASP A 534 23.81 3.47 1.70
C ASP A 534 23.37 4.22 0.43
N ALA A 535 23.96 3.92 -0.72
CA ALA A 535 23.58 4.54 -1.97
C ALA A 535 22.11 4.27 -2.33
N MET A 536 21.63 3.04 -2.11
CA MET A 536 20.26 2.68 -2.46
C MET A 536 19.22 3.12 -1.43
N THR A 537 19.56 3.11 -0.15
CA THR A 537 18.70 3.70 0.89
C THR A 537 18.57 5.21 0.71
N GLN A 538 19.64 5.92 0.32
CA GLN A 538 19.56 7.34 -0.06
C GLN A 538 18.77 7.59 -1.35
N PHE A 539 18.80 6.67 -2.32
CA PHE A 539 17.93 6.76 -3.49
C PHE A 539 16.45 6.67 -3.11
N GLY A 540 16.15 6.03 -1.95
CA GLY A 540 14.82 5.94 -1.36
C GLY A 540 14.27 4.52 -1.23
N PHE A 541 15.04 3.47 -1.52
CA PHE A 541 14.63 2.11 -1.22
C PHE A 541 14.57 1.89 0.30
N PRO A 542 13.64 1.05 0.80
CA PRO A 542 13.52 0.76 2.23
C PRO A 542 14.78 0.09 2.80
N GLU A 543 15.48 -0.66 1.97
CA GLU A 543 16.75 -1.34 2.28
C GLU A 543 17.61 -1.45 1.03
N GLY A 544 18.88 -1.73 1.22
CA GLY A 544 19.81 -1.96 0.10
C GLY A 544 19.70 -3.36 -0.50
N PRO A 545 20.37 -3.60 -1.64
CA PRO A 545 20.24 -4.86 -2.40
C PRO A 545 20.76 -6.08 -1.67
N LEU A 546 21.84 -5.97 -0.88
CA LEU A 546 22.47 -7.09 -0.18
C LEU A 546 21.59 -7.56 0.99
N SER A 547 20.98 -6.60 1.68
CA SER A 547 20.00 -6.86 2.71
C SER A 547 18.78 -7.59 2.14
N ALA A 548 18.22 -7.10 1.03
CA ALA A 548 17.08 -7.69 0.36
C ALA A 548 17.38 -9.11 -0.15
N MET A 549 18.61 -9.38 -0.63
CA MET A 549 19.05 -10.73 -1.01
C MET A 549 19.04 -11.69 0.17
N ASP A 550 19.54 -11.27 1.32
CA ASP A 550 19.56 -12.09 2.53
C ASP A 550 18.16 -12.45 3.03
N GLU A 551 17.18 -11.56 2.88
CA GLU A 551 15.78 -11.81 3.27
C GLU A 551 15.11 -12.84 2.36
N ILE A 552 15.39 -12.80 1.06
CA ILE A 552 14.84 -13.75 0.09
C ILE A 552 15.46 -15.13 0.25
N GLY A 553 16.76 -15.19 0.51
CA GLY A 553 17.59 -16.40 0.55
C GLY A 553 18.43 -16.56 -0.72
N LEU A 554 19.73 -16.75 -0.50
CA LEU A 554 20.73 -16.76 -1.59
C LEU A 554 20.58 -17.97 -2.52
N ASP A 555 20.18 -19.13 -1.98
CA ASP A 555 19.88 -20.35 -2.76
C ASP A 555 18.73 -20.11 -3.75
N LEU A 556 17.66 -19.45 -3.31
CA LEU A 556 16.50 -19.15 -4.15
C LEU A 556 16.87 -18.14 -5.26
N ILE A 557 17.67 -17.12 -4.92
CA ILE A 557 18.16 -16.12 -5.89
C ILE A 557 19.06 -16.79 -6.93
N GLN A 558 19.97 -17.66 -6.52
CA GLN A 558 20.85 -18.39 -7.43
C GLN A 558 20.06 -19.26 -8.41
N LYS A 559 19.10 -20.06 -7.91
CA LYS A 559 18.22 -20.89 -8.75
C LYS A 559 17.41 -20.05 -9.72
N GLY A 560 16.81 -18.95 -9.22
CA GLY A 560 16.06 -18.02 -10.05
C GLY A 560 16.92 -17.36 -11.14
N SER A 561 18.14 -16.95 -10.80
CA SER A 561 19.09 -16.37 -11.76
C SER A 561 19.45 -17.37 -12.86
N GLN A 562 19.69 -18.65 -12.53
CA GLN A 562 19.96 -19.69 -13.52
C GLN A 562 18.77 -19.95 -14.45
N ILE A 563 17.53 -19.91 -13.91
CA ILE A 563 16.31 -20.09 -14.70
C ILE A 563 16.14 -18.92 -15.68
N VAL A 564 16.29 -17.67 -15.20
CA VAL A 564 16.15 -16.47 -16.03
C VAL A 564 17.28 -16.38 -17.06
N PHE A 565 18.50 -16.76 -16.71
CA PHE A 565 19.65 -16.78 -17.62
C PHE A 565 19.40 -17.65 -18.86
N ARG A 566 18.77 -18.81 -18.70
CA ARG A 566 18.45 -19.71 -19.84
C ARG A 566 17.58 -19.05 -20.93
N GLN A 567 16.79 -18.02 -20.57
CA GLN A 567 15.96 -17.26 -21.49
C GLN A 567 16.57 -15.90 -21.90
N SER A 568 17.39 -15.30 -21.03
CA SER A 568 17.93 -13.95 -21.18
C SER A 568 19.37 -13.91 -21.69
N ALA A 569 20.01 -15.05 -21.83
CA ALA A 569 21.41 -15.22 -22.27
C ALA A 569 22.40 -14.30 -21.48
N GLU A 570 23.47 -13.85 -22.12
CA GLU A 570 24.56 -13.10 -21.47
C GLU A 570 24.11 -11.85 -20.69
N ARG A 571 22.90 -11.32 -20.94
CA ARG A 571 22.37 -10.14 -20.25
C ARG A 571 22.14 -10.37 -18.75
N MET A 572 21.74 -11.58 -18.36
CA MET A 572 21.40 -11.97 -16.98
C MET A 572 22.30 -13.11 -16.48
N LYS A 573 23.56 -13.09 -16.87
CA LYS A 573 24.52 -14.14 -16.49
C LYS A 573 24.75 -14.11 -14.98
N PRO A 574 24.47 -15.24 -14.26
CA PRO A 574 24.72 -15.32 -12.84
C PRO A 574 26.21 -15.22 -12.51
N LEU A 575 26.54 -14.62 -11.36
CA LEU A 575 27.90 -14.52 -10.86
C LEU A 575 28.21 -15.69 -9.93
N SER A 576 29.43 -16.21 -10.02
CA SER A 576 29.92 -17.29 -9.15
C SER A 576 30.11 -16.90 -7.68
N LEU A 577 29.95 -15.62 -7.38
CA LEU A 577 30.02 -15.08 -6.03
C LEU A 577 28.94 -15.69 -5.13
N LEU A 578 27.72 -15.85 -5.62
CA LEU A 578 26.65 -16.53 -4.89
C LEU A 578 26.97 -18.00 -4.63
N ASP A 579 27.57 -18.70 -5.61
CA ASP A 579 27.96 -20.10 -5.43
C ASP A 579 28.92 -20.25 -4.24
N ARG A 580 29.95 -19.41 -4.17
CA ARG A 580 30.92 -19.40 -3.06
C ARG A 580 30.27 -19.10 -1.71
N MET A 581 29.28 -18.21 -1.67
CA MET A 581 28.54 -17.92 -0.44
C MET A 581 27.70 -19.10 0.02
N ILE A 582 27.00 -19.76 -0.89
CA ILE A 582 26.16 -20.93 -0.59
C ILE A 582 27.05 -22.11 -0.12
N GLU A 583 28.20 -22.34 -0.76
CA GLU A 583 29.19 -23.36 -0.34
C GLU A 583 29.74 -23.08 1.06
N ASP A 584 29.86 -21.80 1.50
CA ASP A 584 30.22 -21.40 2.88
C ASP A 584 29.04 -21.51 3.87
N GLY A 585 27.91 -22.07 3.44
CA GLY A 585 26.71 -22.28 4.28
C GLY A 585 25.92 -21.01 4.54
N ARG A 586 26.01 -19.99 3.70
CA ARG A 586 25.30 -18.73 3.79
C ARG A 586 24.04 -18.77 2.94
N ASP A 587 22.89 -18.65 3.57
CA ASP A 587 21.59 -18.53 2.90
C ASP A 587 20.77 -17.32 3.41
N GLY A 588 21.47 -16.30 3.90
CA GLY A 588 20.85 -15.10 4.39
C GLY A 588 20.22 -15.26 5.79
N ALA A 589 19.11 -14.54 6.01
CA ALA A 589 18.43 -14.50 7.31
C ALA A 589 17.98 -15.89 7.80
N ARG A 590 17.59 -16.78 6.89
CA ARG A 590 17.14 -18.16 7.21
C ARG A 590 18.22 -19.01 7.88
N SER A 591 19.48 -18.86 7.45
CA SER A 591 20.63 -19.56 8.03
C SER A 591 21.30 -18.78 9.16
N GLY A 592 20.80 -17.57 9.47
CA GLY A 592 21.42 -16.63 10.39
C GLY A 592 22.67 -15.94 9.83
N ARG A 593 23.03 -16.20 8.56
CA ARG A 593 24.23 -15.68 7.94
C ARG A 593 24.11 -15.57 6.41
N GLY A 594 24.36 -14.41 5.88
CA GLY A 594 24.42 -14.10 4.44
C GLY A 594 25.50 -13.06 4.16
N PHE A 595 25.15 -11.94 3.54
CA PHE A 595 25.94 -10.71 3.55
C PHE A 595 26.01 -10.12 4.94
N TYR A 596 24.95 -10.35 5.72
CA TYR A 596 24.85 -9.95 7.12
C TYR A 596 24.93 -11.16 8.05
N ARG A 597 25.26 -10.89 9.30
CA ARG A 597 25.02 -11.81 10.42
C ARG A 597 23.79 -11.37 11.17
N TYR A 598 22.92 -12.33 11.43
CA TYR A 598 21.66 -12.15 12.15
C TYR A 598 21.80 -12.68 13.58
N GLY A 599 21.79 -11.77 14.57
CA GLY A 599 21.72 -12.09 16.01
C GLY A 599 20.30 -11.88 16.53
N ARG A 600 20.07 -12.09 17.86
CA ARG A 600 18.74 -11.88 18.46
C ARG A 600 18.23 -10.46 18.30
N ASP A 601 19.12 -9.44 18.33
CA ASP A 601 18.76 -8.02 18.31
C ASP A 601 19.65 -7.18 17.37
N GLU A 602 20.52 -7.82 16.57
CA GLU A 602 21.47 -7.09 15.71
C GLU A 602 21.62 -7.75 14.34
N LYS A 603 21.47 -6.92 13.31
CA LYS A 603 21.85 -7.19 11.92
C LYS A 603 23.12 -6.39 11.63
N ARG A 604 24.23 -7.06 11.28
CA ARG A 604 25.50 -6.40 10.94
C ARG A 604 26.15 -7.02 9.73
N LEU A 605 26.77 -6.21 8.88
CA LEU A 605 27.58 -6.70 7.76
C LEU A 605 28.65 -7.70 8.25
N ASP A 606 28.75 -8.85 7.57
CA ASP A 606 29.73 -9.86 7.92
C ASP A 606 31.09 -9.51 7.31
N ARG A 607 32.00 -8.99 8.16
CA ARG A 607 33.38 -8.63 7.75
C ARG A 607 34.17 -9.79 7.14
N SER A 608 33.77 -11.04 7.35
CA SER A 608 34.44 -12.19 6.74
C SER A 608 34.16 -12.35 5.24
N LEU A 609 33.22 -11.59 4.68
CA LEU A 609 32.93 -11.56 3.24
C LEU A 609 34.15 -11.18 2.41
N HIS A 610 34.90 -10.14 2.81
CA HIS A 610 36.09 -9.70 2.09
C HIS A 610 37.08 -10.85 1.89
N LYS A 611 37.30 -11.64 2.94
CA LYS A 611 38.19 -12.80 2.86
C LYS A 611 37.62 -13.93 2.01
N LEU A 612 36.31 -14.23 2.16
CA LEU A 612 35.64 -15.29 1.41
C LEU A 612 35.65 -14.98 -0.10
N LEU A 613 35.36 -13.76 -0.44
CA LEU A 613 35.19 -13.32 -1.82
C LEU A 613 36.50 -12.84 -2.46
N ALA A 614 37.59 -12.80 -1.69
CA ALA A 614 38.90 -12.27 -2.10
C ALA A 614 38.79 -10.85 -2.72
N LEU A 615 37.95 -10.02 -2.11
CA LEU A 615 37.76 -8.64 -2.56
C LEU A 615 38.99 -7.80 -2.19
N GLU A 616 39.53 -7.09 -3.15
CA GLU A 616 40.48 -6.05 -2.89
C GLU A 616 39.72 -4.81 -2.39
N GLU A 617 40.15 -4.21 -1.27
CA GLU A 617 39.59 -2.95 -0.83
C GLU A 617 40.10 -1.85 -1.78
N GLU A 618 39.32 -1.48 -2.78
CA GLU A 618 39.52 -0.19 -3.42
C GLU A 618 39.06 0.93 -2.47
N ASP A 619 39.72 2.10 -2.63
CA ASP A 619 39.37 3.31 -1.87
C ASP A 619 37.94 3.75 -2.24
N SER A 620 36.96 3.14 -1.58
CA SER A 620 35.51 3.27 -1.88
C SER A 620 35.01 4.71 -1.72
N GLU A 621 35.79 5.56 -1.01
CA GLU A 621 35.51 7.01 -0.88
C GLU A 621 35.62 7.78 -2.21
N SER A 622 36.31 7.22 -3.23
CA SER A 622 36.46 7.85 -4.53
C SER A 622 35.26 7.69 -5.48
N ILE A 623 34.36 6.71 -5.22
CA ILE A 623 33.22 6.39 -6.09
C ILE A 623 31.98 7.11 -5.58
N SER A 624 31.39 7.96 -6.45
CA SER A 624 30.20 8.73 -6.06
C SER A 624 28.98 7.84 -5.88
N GLN A 625 28.14 8.18 -4.92
CA GLN A 625 26.86 7.48 -4.70
C GLN A 625 25.94 7.54 -5.93
N GLU A 626 25.95 8.66 -6.67
CA GLU A 626 25.20 8.80 -7.91
C GLU A 626 25.61 7.75 -8.96
N TYR A 627 26.89 7.43 -9.05
CA TYR A 627 27.35 6.39 -9.96
C TYR A 627 26.82 5.00 -9.58
N ILE A 628 26.81 4.66 -8.30
CA ILE A 628 26.25 3.39 -7.80
C ILE A 628 24.73 3.35 -8.04
N GLN A 629 24.04 4.45 -7.72
CA GLN A 629 22.60 4.60 -7.97
C GLN A 629 22.27 4.44 -9.46
N ASP A 630 22.98 5.12 -10.34
CA ASP A 630 22.77 5.03 -11.79
C ASP A 630 22.95 3.59 -12.29
N ARG A 631 23.97 2.87 -11.84
CA ARG A 631 24.19 1.48 -12.25
C ARG A 631 23.04 0.58 -11.82
N LEU A 632 22.69 0.63 -10.56
CA LEU A 632 21.66 -0.25 -9.98
C LEU A 632 20.23 0.07 -10.50
N VAL A 633 19.88 1.35 -10.52
CA VAL A 633 18.55 1.79 -10.98
C VAL A 633 18.39 1.56 -12.46
N LEU A 634 19.41 1.87 -13.27
CA LEU A 634 19.31 1.69 -14.72
C LEU A 634 19.28 0.21 -15.13
N ALA A 635 19.86 -0.69 -14.35
CA ALA A 635 19.67 -2.14 -14.55
C ALA A 635 18.20 -2.54 -14.38
N MET A 636 17.54 -2.05 -13.30
CA MET A 636 16.11 -2.27 -13.06
C MET A 636 15.25 -1.66 -14.17
N VAL A 637 15.47 -0.40 -14.50
CA VAL A 637 14.72 0.36 -15.49
C VAL A 637 14.85 -0.27 -16.87
N ASN A 638 16.06 -0.71 -17.25
CA ASN A 638 16.30 -1.39 -18.50
C ASN A 638 15.52 -2.69 -18.62
N GLU A 639 15.53 -3.52 -17.57
CA GLU A 639 14.81 -4.79 -17.57
C GLU A 639 13.28 -4.58 -17.51
N ALA A 640 12.78 -3.54 -16.80
CA ALA A 640 11.37 -3.19 -16.82
C ALA A 640 10.88 -2.81 -18.23
N MET A 641 11.66 -2.02 -18.96
CA MET A 641 11.34 -1.67 -20.35
C MET A 641 11.40 -2.88 -21.29
N LEU A 642 12.34 -3.80 -21.06
CA LEU A 642 12.38 -5.07 -21.80
C LEU A 642 11.16 -5.94 -21.49
N CYS A 643 10.68 -5.97 -20.25
CA CYS A 643 9.45 -6.68 -19.89
C CYS A 643 8.22 -6.10 -20.63
N LEU A 644 8.15 -4.79 -20.79
CA LEU A 644 7.08 -4.16 -21.59
C LEU A 644 7.24 -4.49 -23.09
N GLN A 645 8.45 -4.41 -23.62
CA GLN A 645 8.75 -4.76 -25.02
C GLN A 645 8.44 -6.23 -25.33
N ASP A 646 8.72 -7.14 -24.40
CA ASP A 646 8.46 -8.59 -24.50
C ASP A 646 6.99 -8.93 -24.14
N GLU A 647 6.17 -7.91 -23.87
CA GLU A 647 4.76 -8.03 -23.47
C GLU A 647 4.54 -8.86 -22.19
N VAL A 648 5.52 -8.92 -21.29
CA VAL A 648 5.35 -9.57 -19.98
C VAL A 648 4.33 -8.81 -19.14
N ILE A 649 4.34 -7.48 -19.23
CA ILE A 649 3.33 -6.56 -18.71
C ILE A 649 2.62 -5.86 -19.87
N GLY A 650 1.36 -5.49 -19.68
CA GLY A 650 0.54 -4.90 -20.72
C GLY A 650 0.70 -3.38 -20.86
N SER A 651 1.28 -2.70 -19.87
CA SER A 651 1.42 -1.23 -19.88
C SER A 651 2.55 -0.75 -18.95
N ALA A 652 3.03 0.46 -19.19
CA ALA A 652 3.96 1.16 -18.31
C ALA A 652 3.41 1.31 -16.88
N ARG A 653 2.09 1.55 -16.75
CA ARG A 653 1.39 1.66 -15.46
C ARG A 653 1.49 0.35 -14.66
N GLU A 654 1.20 -0.77 -15.28
CA GLU A 654 1.34 -2.08 -14.64
C GLU A 654 2.78 -2.33 -14.18
N GLY A 655 3.75 -1.92 -14.98
CA GLY A 655 5.15 -2.01 -14.63
C GLY A 655 5.51 -1.14 -13.44
N ASP A 656 5.09 0.11 -13.43
CA ASP A 656 5.35 1.00 -12.29
C ASP A 656 4.71 0.45 -11.00
N VAL A 657 3.44 0.05 -11.05
CA VAL A 657 2.74 -0.51 -9.88
C VAL A 657 3.42 -1.80 -9.39
N GLY A 658 3.83 -2.69 -10.30
CA GLY A 658 4.57 -3.90 -9.96
C GLY A 658 5.90 -3.60 -9.25
N ALA A 659 6.64 -2.58 -9.70
CA ALA A 659 7.90 -2.17 -9.07
C ALA A 659 7.68 -1.46 -7.72
N LEU A 660 6.68 -0.59 -7.63
CA LEU A 660 6.33 0.14 -6.40
C LEU A 660 5.94 -0.83 -5.28
N LEU A 661 4.95 -1.68 -5.54
CA LEU A 661 4.36 -2.55 -4.53
C LEU A 661 5.15 -3.85 -4.31
N GLY A 662 5.84 -4.34 -5.35
CA GLY A 662 6.54 -5.63 -5.29
C GLY A 662 8.01 -5.53 -4.95
N LEU A 663 8.67 -4.40 -5.21
CA LEU A 663 10.11 -4.24 -5.05
C LEU A 663 10.51 -3.07 -4.13
N GLY A 664 9.54 -2.32 -3.62
CA GLY A 664 9.81 -1.12 -2.84
C GLY A 664 10.49 -0.01 -3.63
N PHE A 665 10.28 0.05 -4.95
CA PHE A 665 10.75 1.20 -5.74
C PHE A 665 10.17 2.49 -5.14
N PRO A 666 10.97 3.56 -4.96
CA PRO A 666 10.49 4.74 -4.24
C PRO A 666 9.26 5.37 -4.89
N THR A 667 8.16 5.47 -4.16
CA THR A 667 6.84 5.94 -4.65
C THR A 667 6.89 7.35 -5.22
N TYR A 668 7.69 8.23 -4.63
CA TYR A 668 7.87 9.61 -5.11
C TYR A 668 8.66 9.71 -6.42
N ARG A 669 9.28 8.62 -6.87
CA ARG A 669 9.90 8.51 -8.20
C ARG A 669 8.94 7.90 -9.24
N GLY A 670 7.82 7.33 -8.78
CA GLY A 670 6.71 6.90 -9.61
C GLY A 670 6.85 5.54 -10.27
N GLY A 671 7.98 4.84 -10.08
CA GLY A 671 8.30 3.59 -10.74
C GLY A 671 9.24 3.75 -11.92
N PRO A 672 9.67 2.65 -12.57
CA PRO A 672 10.67 2.65 -13.64
C PRO A 672 10.32 3.53 -14.84
N PHE A 673 9.08 3.50 -15.31
CA PHE A 673 8.64 4.22 -16.50
C PHE A 673 8.44 5.71 -16.25
N ARG A 674 7.83 6.06 -15.10
CA ARG A 674 7.73 7.46 -14.68
C ARG A 674 9.08 8.07 -14.35
N TYR A 675 10.03 7.26 -13.87
CA TYR A 675 11.40 7.69 -13.69
C TYR A 675 12.04 8.09 -15.04
N VAL A 676 11.85 7.28 -16.09
CA VAL A 676 12.30 7.62 -17.45
C VAL A 676 11.64 8.89 -17.98
N ASP A 677 10.32 9.02 -17.78
CA ASP A 677 9.57 10.21 -18.24
C ASP A 677 10.02 11.50 -17.51
N SER A 678 10.40 11.37 -16.23
CA SER A 678 10.86 12.49 -15.41
C SER A 678 12.30 12.92 -15.74
N ALA A 679 13.19 11.94 -16.00
CA ALA A 679 14.58 12.19 -16.34
C ALA A 679 14.76 12.55 -17.83
N GLY A 680 13.79 12.16 -18.67
CA GLY A 680 13.84 12.28 -20.12
C GLY A 680 14.44 11.04 -20.81
N ALA A 681 13.69 10.47 -21.76
CA ALA A 681 14.08 9.24 -22.47
C ALA A 681 15.47 9.36 -23.17
N GLY A 682 15.79 10.54 -23.72
CA GLY A 682 17.07 10.80 -24.34
C GLY A 682 18.26 10.74 -23.35
N GLU A 683 18.11 11.26 -22.15
CA GLU A 683 19.17 11.22 -21.13
C GLU A 683 19.36 9.78 -20.60
N ILE A 684 18.27 9.06 -20.35
CA ILE A 684 18.34 7.64 -19.93
C ILE A 684 18.98 6.80 -21.04
N LEU A 685 18.63 7.03 -22.30
CA LEU A 685 19.25 6.34 -23.44
C LEU A 685 20.77 6.57 -23.49
N LYS A 686 21.22 7.82 -23.28
CA LYS A 686 22.64 8.18 -23.25
C LYS A 686 23.36 7.49 -22.09
N LYS A 687 22.78 7.51 -20.87
CA LYS A 687 23.35 6.83 -19.71
C LYS A 687 23.49 5.32 -19.94
N LEU A 688 22.42 4.65 -20.43
CA LEU A 688 22.44 3.22 -20.75
C LEU A 688 23.46 2.89 -21.85
N HIS A 689 23.56 3.73 -22.89
CA HIS A 689 24.58 3.54 -23.92
C HIS A 689 26.00 3.58 -23.37
N ASN A 690 26.31 4.56 -22.54
CA ASN A 690 27.63 4.68 -21.89
C ASN A 690 27.94 3.45 -21.02
N LEU A 691 26.95 2.98 -20.22
CA LEU A 691 27.10 1.78 -19.43
C LEU A 691 27.23 0.52 -20.29
N SER A 692 26.52 0.42 -21.43
CA SER A 692 26.60 -0.73 -22.32
C SER A 692 27.98 -0.85 -23.00
N VAL A 693 28.61 0.26 -23.33
CA VAL A 693 30.00 0.28 -23.87
C VAL A 693 30.99 -0.24 -22.85
N ARG A 694 30.81 0.08 -21.56
CA ARG A 694 31.73 -0.31 -20.48
C ARG A 694 31.45 -1.70 -19.92
N TYR A 695 30.17 -2.06 -19.77
CA TYR A 695 29.73 -3.24 -19.01
C TYR A 695 28.95 -4.27 -19.85
N GLY A 696 28.83 -4.05 -21.16
CA GLY A 696 28.29 -5.02 -22.09
C GLY A 696 26.78 -5.09 -22.16
N THR A 697 26.28 -6.26 -22.53
CA THR A 697 24.88 -6.47 -22.97
C THR A 697 23.83 -6.22 -21.94
N ARG A 698 24.16 -6.28 -20.62
CA ARG A 698 23.19 -6.06 -19.52
C ARG A 698 22.58 -4.66 -19.51
N TYR A 699 23.26 -3.68 -20.16
CA TYR A 699 22.78 -2.32 -20.32
C TYR A 699 22.37 -1.95 -21.75
N THR A 700 22.24 -2.94 -22.64
CA THR A 700 21.81 -2.66 -24.01
C THR A 700 20.41 -2.02 -24.01
N PRO A 701 20.28 -0.77 -24.51
CA PRO A 701 18.99 -0.08 -24.46
C PRO A 701 17.92 -0.77 -25.33
N PRO A 702 16.69 -0.96 -24.83
CA PRO A 702 15.60 -1.57 -25.57
C PRO A 702 15.09 -0.67 -26.70
N VAL A 703 14.43 -1.26 -27.69
CA VAL A 703 13.91 -0.54 -28.86
C VAL A 703 12.87 0.50 -28.46
N ILE A 704 12.01 0.18 -27.47
CA ILE A 704 10.97 1.10 -27.01
C ILE A 704 11.55 2.40 -26.44
N LEU A 705 12.70 2.33 -25.73
CA LEU A 705 13.39 3.53 -25.23
C LEU A 705 14.00 4.34 -26.36
N LYS A 706 14.62 3.69 -27.36
CA LYS A 706 15.17 4.37 -28.54
C LYS A 706 14.09 5.13 -29.30
N ASN A 707 12.93 4.50 -29.48
CA ASN A 707 11.78 5.11 -30.14
C ASN A 707 11.24 6.31 -29.33
N ALA A 708 11.12 6.17 -28.01
CA ALA A 708 10.70 7.26 -27.13
C ALA A 708 11.67 8.45 -27.17
N ALA A 709 12.98 8.18 -27.15
CA ALA A 709 14.00 9.21 -27.21
C ALA A 709 14.02 9.98 -28.56
N VAL A 710 13.84 9.28 -29.69
CA VAL A 710 13.79 9.89 -31.03
C VAL A 710 12.49 10.66 -31.24
N GLY A 711 11.35 10.10 -30.83
CA GLY A 711 10.02 10.72 -30.99
C GLY A 711 9.69 11.80 -29.98
N GLY A 712 10.49 11.97 -28.93
CA GLY A 712 10.15 12.84 -27.80
C GLY A 712 8.93 12.35 -26.99
N ASN A 713 8.56 11.09 -27.17
CA ASN A 713 7.37 10.50 -26.55
C ASN A 713 7.64 10.12 -25.10
N LYS A 714 6.58 10.19 -24.29
CA LYS A 714 6.56 9.68 -22.91
C LYS A 714 5.87 8.32 -22.85
N PHE A 715 6.17 7.54 -21.82
CA PHE A 715 5.45 6.30 -21.52
C PHE A 715 4.04 6.56 -20.98
N TYR A 716 3.82 7.76 -20.43
CA TYR A 716 2.50 8.25 -20.04
C TYR A 716 2.12 9.46 -20.87
N GLU A 717 0.99 9.37 -21.55
CA GLU A 717 0.33 10.54 -22.11
C GLU A 717 -0.21 11.39 -20.94
N ASN A 718 -0.01 12.71 -21.00
CA ASN A 718 -0.42 13.66 -19.95
C ASN A 718 -1.92 13.74 -19.81
#